data_6d57bae6804dbf710a3961491c976870
#
_entry.id   6d57bae6804dbf710a3961491c976870
#
_cell.length_a   1.000
_cell.length_b   1.000
_cell.length_c   1.000
_cell.angle_alpha   90.00
_cell.angle_beta   90.00
_cell.angle_gamma   90.00
#
_symmetry.space_group_name_H-M   'P 1'
#
loop_
_entity.id
_entity.type
_entity.pdbx_description
1 polymer ?
#
loop_
_entity_poly.entity_id
_entity_poly.type
_entity_poly.pdbx_seq_one_letter_code
_entity_poly.pdbx_strand_id
1 'polypeptide(L)'
;MSEEPTLDVVAAEEVVIERTRTLPPRLELVVKVAAILIGLYEILFIFNFNYTLYDLFQRLGVELEFLRITFQPKQGEAFVMAMLMVITFLLYPIRKKEKYFKKVFAYDYVMGAAGVVSMLYLFAVYQRYILTSTLNQTDVIFGLLAIIMVIEATRRVLGWVLPMIVVLFLLYGIYAIDYDWVRFVQQLYFDEGIFGIPFFVMTIYVFAFIFFGAFLLKIGVSDYITEFMINLFGKRPGGPAKSAVVSSALMGTVSGSSVANVLTTGTFTIPLMKKAGYPPEIAGAVEPVASTGGQLMPPIMGAAAFIMAEFLNLPYNKIIIAAVLPALVYYGGVYLFIDLETKRLGLKGMAAEAFKTMAYFLRKLYILLPIVVITVALVWGIAPQIAAISSLGVAIWVAWISRDEIYGNEKLYVAISLLATLLMFLGKDIGRQTAMVLAAMFLLLVALGVMKKGVAFNEKFYISATFLLFIALTKYLLMSKEQIVLMTGVFGIIFSILVGYRSSMDSGKMMYRATYEAMIDAGKTSVSVMLAAASAGLIQGVLTMTGELTNIGYRLISLTHGNLWLLLLLTMVFSLILGMGVPTTANYIITSLVAAPAIYMLVRNIEPYNQPVPGYTVLIAMLAAHFFVFYFGILADVTPPVALASYAGSAIAGGDFWKTAMNAVKYALAGYIGPYIYFTHPEMFLITVSEWTPAMALRVLYYLLATLFVMYLLAIALTGFYSTKLKPWMRGIVGVLGLAGVTLNPIIIGAGVAAWLGLKFYGARFEKSAS
;
A
#
# COMPACT_ATOMS: atom_id res chain seq x y z
N MET A 1 -31.11 3.97 7.01
CA MET A 1 -31.77 3.49 5.79
C MET A 1 -30.65 3.09 4.85
N SER A 2 -30.39 1.80 4.73
CA SER A 2 -29.47 1.23 3.74
C SER A 2 -30.22 1.23 2.40
N GLU A 3 -30.01 2.26 1.58
CA GLU A 3 -30.36 2.17 0.18
C GLU A 3 -29.50 1.05 -0.43
N GLU A 4 -30.15 0.07 -1.06
CA GLU A 4 -29.47 -0.93 -1.87
C GLU A 4 -28.55 -0.20 -2.88
N PRO A 5 -27.34 -0.70 -3.15
CA PRO A 5 -26.46 -0.10 -4.14
C PRO A 5 -27.19 0.02 -5.48
N THR A 6 -27.17 1.21 -6.06
CA THR A 6 -27.82 1.46 -7.34
C THR A 6 -27.24 0.53 -8.41
N LEU A 7 -28.04 0.14 -9.39
CA LEU A 7 -27.64 -0.75 -10.50
C LEU A 7 -26.32 -0.37 -11.15
N ASP A 8 -25.98 0.92 -11.16
CA ASP A 8 -24.73 1.47 -11.70
C ASP A 8 -23.49 1.10 -10.86
N VAL A 9 -23.62 0.98 -9.53
CA VAL A 9 -22.52 0.59 -8.64
C VAL A 9 -22.25 -0.91 -8.80
N VAL A 10 -23.29 -1.72 -8.88
CA VAL A 10 -23.18 -3.17 -9.14
C VAL A 10 -22.55 -3.43 -10.52
N ALA A 11 -22.94 -2.65 -11.54
CA ALA A 11 -22.32 -2.73 -12.86
C ALA A 11 -20.85 -2.29 -12.86
N ALA A 12 -20.49 -1.27 -12.07
CA ALA A 12 -19.09 -0.82 -11.92
C ALA A 12 -18.24 -1.85 -11.18
N GLU A 13 -18.78 -2.44 -10.12
CA GLU A 13 -18.13 -3.55 -9.42
C GLU A 13 -17.93 -4.76 -10.34
N GLU A 14 -18.93 -5.11 -11.17
CA GLU A 14 -18.84 -6.23 -12.12
C GLU A 14 -17.79 -6.01 -13.23
N VAL A 15 -17.48 -4.77 -13.60
CA VAL A 15 -16.57 -4.46 -14.71
C VAL A 15 -15.14 -4.25 -14.25
N VAL A 16 -14.94 -3.75 -13.03
CA VAL A 16 -13.63 -3.38 -12.49
C VAL A 16 -13.05 -4.44 -11.56
N ILE A 17 -13.92 -5.17 -10.83
CA ILE A 17 -13.47 -6.33 -10.06
C ILE A 17 -13.10 -7.41 -11.07
N GLU A 18 -11.90 -7.97 -10.94
CA GLU A 18 -11.49 -9.18 -11.63
C GLU A 18 -12.62 -10.21 -11.51
N ARG A 19 -13.38 -10.44 -12.60
CA ARG A 19 -14.51 -11.38 -12.57
C ARG A 19 -13.98 -12.75 -12.19
N THR A 20 -14.20 -13.13 -10.96
CA THR A 20 -13.91 -14.48 -10.46
C THR A 20 -15.11 -15.39 -10.69
N ARG A 21 -14.85 -16.70 -10.75
CA ARG A 21 -15.90 -17.72 -10.86
C ARG A 21 -16.77 -17.77 -9.60
N THR A 22 -18.05 -17.97 -9.80
CA THR A 22 -18.94 -18.50 -8.75
C THR A 22 -18.68 -19.99 -8.59
N LEU A 23 -18.14 -20.39 -7.44
CA LEU A 23 -17.76 -21.78 -7.20
C LEU A 23 -18.87 -22.56 -6.46
N PRO A 24 -19.02 -23.87 -6.74
CA PRO A 24 -19.81 -24.74 -5.88
C PRO A 24 -19.24 -24.75 -4.44
N PRO A 25 -20.07 -24.97 -3.39
CA PRO A 25 -19.64 -24.86 -1.99
C PRO A 25 -18.39 -25.67 -1.63
N ARG A 26 -18.21 -26.85 -2.22
CA ARG A 26 -17.03 -27.71 -2.00
C ARG A 26 -15.75 -27.07 -2.54
N LEU A 27 -15.78 -26.49 -3.73
CA LEU A 27 -14.63 -25.83 -4.32
C LEU A 27 -14.33 -24.47 -3.66
N GLU A 28 -15.38 -23.78 -3.25
CA GLU A 28 -15.23 -22.56 -2.47
C GLU A 28 -14.55 -22.86 -1.13
N LEU A 29 -14.86 -23.97 -0.49
CA LEU A 29 -14.16 -24.42 0.72
C LEU A 29 -12.67 -24.67 0.46
N VAL A 30 -12.32 -25.31 -0.68
CA VAL A 30 -10.90 -25.52 -1.05
C VAL A 30 -10.16 -24.20 -1.18
N VAL A 31 -10.77 -23.21 -1.84
CA VAL A 31 -10.18 -21.86 -1.97
C VAL A 31 -10.03 -21.19 -0.61
N LYS A 32 -11.03 -21.27 0.26
CA LYS A 32 -10.99 -20.74 1.63
C LYS A 32 -9.87 -21.39 2.44
N VAL A 33 -9.76 -22.72 2.36
CA VAL A 33 -8.69 -23.47 3.04
C VAL A 33 -7.31 -23.05 2.51
N ALA A 34 -7.12 -22.96 1.20
CA ALA A 34 -5.85 -22.51 0.62
C ALA A 34 -5.47 -21.09 1.08
N ALA A 35 -6.43 -20.16 1.11
CA ALA A 35 -6.21 -18.80 1.60
C ALA A 35 -5.82 -18.76 3.09
N ILE A 36 -6.49 -19.56 3.92
CA ILE A 36 -6.16 -19.69 5.35
C ILE A 36 -4.79 -20.31 5.54
N LEU A 37 -4.42 -21.33 4.74
CA LEU A 37 -3.11 -21.97 4.82
C LEU A 37 -1.97 -21.01 4.49
N ILE A 38 -2.15 -20.07 3.54
CA ILE A 38 -1.20 -18.99 3.31
C ILE A 38 -1.01 -18.19 4.61
N GLY A 39 -2.10 -17.66 5.18
CA GLY A 39 -2.02 -16.85 6.38
C GLY A 39 -1.44 -17.58 7.60
N LEU A 40 -1.77 -18.84 7.79
CA LEU A 40 -1.20 -19.66 8.85
C LEU A 40 0.30 -19.91 8.66
N TYR A 41 0.71 -20.21 7.41
CA TYR A 41 2.12 -20.40 7.09
C TYR A 41 2.94 -19.12 7.35
N GLU A 42 2.43 -17.96 6.90
CA GLU A 42 3.05 -16.65 7.15
C GLU A 42 3.25 -16.41 8.66
N ILE A 43 2.19 -16.59 9.45
CA ILE A 43 2.25 -16.34 10.91
C ILE A 43 3.20 -17.31 11.60
N LEU A 44 3.12 -18.60 11.29
CA LEU A 44 3.89 -19.63 12.02
C LEU A 44 5.37 -19.62 11.65
N PHE A 45 5.69 -19.55 10.36
CA PHE A 45 7.05 -19.81 9.88
C PHE A 45 7.77 -18.55 9.40
N ILE A 46 7.11 -17.67 8.65
CA ILE A 46 7.77 -16.46 8.13
C ILE A 46 7.99 -15.43 9.24
N PHE A 47 7.04 -15.27 10.16
CA PHE A 47 7.21 -14.38 11.31
C PHE A 47 7.93 -15.05 12.50
N ASN A 48 8.40 -16.26 12.33
CA ASN A 48 9.09 -17.04 13.37
C ASN A 48 8.29 -17.21 14.67
N PHE A 49 6.95 -17.27 14.55
CA PHE A 49 6.09 -17.43 15.72
C PHE A 49 6.30 -18.79 16.41
N ASN A 50 6.58 -19.85 15.65
CA ASN A 50 6.93 -21.16 16.18
C ASN A 50 8.17 -21.09 17.09
N TYR A 51 9.21 -20.33 16.71
CA TYR A 51 10.38 -20.11 17.57
C TYR A 51 10.05 -19.28 18.80
N THR A 52 9.23 -18.25 18.65
CA THR A 52 8.78 -17.43 19.77
C THR A 52 8.01 -18.27 20.79
N LEU A 53 7.20 -19.22 20.31
CA LEU A 53 6.53 -20.21 21.17
C LEU A 53 7.55 -21.17 21.83
N TYR A 54 8.52 -21.68 21.07
CA TYR A 54 9.57 -22.54 21.62
C TYR A 54 10.31 -21.84 22.75
N ASP A 55 10.79 -20.61 22.56
CA ASP A 55 11.46 -19.81 23.59
C ASP A 55 10.60 -19.60 24.83
N LEU A 56 9.30 -19.35 24.63
CA LEU A 56 8.36 -19.18 25.73
C LEU A 56 8.20 -20.45 26.54
N PHE A 57 7.97 -21.61 25.89
CA PHE A 57 7.81 -22.89 26.57
C PHE A 57 9.09 -23.36 27.23
N GLN A 58 10.25 -23.16 26.61
CA GLN A 58 11.56 -23.50 27.20
C GLN A 58 11.80 -22.72 28.51
N ARG A 59 11.39 -21.43 28.55
CA ARG A 59 11.49 -20.62 29.79
C ARG A 59 10.52 -21.07 30.90
N LEU A 60 9.44 -21.74 30.51
CA LEU A 60 8.50 -22.38 31.44
C LEU A 60 8.94 -23.78 31.85
N GLY A 61 10.10 -24.23 31.39
CA GLY A 61 10.64 -25.58 31.70
C GLY A 61 10.05 -26.71 30.86
N VAL A 62 9.37 -26.37 29.73
CA VAL A 62 8.77 -27.34 28.81
C VAL A 62 9.51 -27.29 27.48
N GLU A 63 10.12 -28.41 27.06
CA GLU A 63 10.79 -28.51 25.76
C GLU A 63 9.84 -29.13 24.74
N LEU A 64 9.47 -28.34 23.73
CA LEU A 64 8.60 -28.72 22.61
C LEU A 64 9.40 -28.70 21.31
N GLU A 65 10.24 -29.72 21.10
CA GLU A 65 11.17 -29.78 19.94
C GLU A 65 10.49 -29.63 18.57
N PHE A 66 9.23 -30.07 18.41
CA PHE A 66 8.49 -29.93 17.17
C PHE A 66 8.27 -28.46 16.75
N LEU A 67 8.38 -27.49 17.67
CA LEU A 67 8.32 -26.07 17.37
C LEU A 67 9.61 -25.53 16.74
N ARG A 68 10.71 -26.27 16.75
CA ARG A 68 12.00 -25.90 16.15
C ARG A 68 12.06 -26.14 14.61
N ILE A 69 10.97 -26.59 14.02
CA ILE A 69 10.94 -26.83 12.56
C ILE A 69 11.20 -25.52 11.82
N THR A 70 12.24 -25.51 10.98
CA THR A 70 12.57 -24.42 10.07
C THR A 70 12.46 -24.89 8.64
N PHE A 71 11.94 -24.01 7.81
CA PHE A 71 12.02 -24.15 6.36
C PHE A 71 12.97 -23.08 5.81
N GLN A 72 13.70 -23.43 4.76
CA GLN A 72 14.45 -22.44 4.00
C GLN A 72 13.47 -21.42 3.39
N PRO A 73 13.81 -20.13 3.25
CA PRO A 73 12.90 -19.12 2.73
C PRO A 73 12.20 -19.55 1.44
N LYS A 74 12.95 -20.09 0.47
CA LYS A 74 12.37 -20.53 -0.82
C LYS A 74 11.46 -21.75 -0.72
N GLN A 75 11.63 -22.61 0.28
CA GLN A 75 10.65 -23.66 0.55
C GLN A 75 9.31 -23.06 0.94
N GLY A 76 9.34 -22.05 1.80
CA GLY A 76 8.13 -21.34 2.19
C GLY A 76 7.45 -20.60 1.06
N GLU A 77 8.23 -19.89 0.27
CA GLU A 77 7.75 -19.21 -0.92
C GLU A 77 7.11 -20.18 -1.93
N ALA A 78 7.72 -21.35 -2.12
CA ALA A 78 7.17 -22.41 -2.96
C ALA A 78 5.83 -22.95 -2.43
N PHE A 79 5.70 -23.11 -1.10
CA PHE A 79 4.43 -23.50 -0.48
C PHE A 79 3.35 -22.45 -0.68
N VAL A 80 3.65 -21.17 -0.45
CA VAL A 80 2.72 -20.06 -0.67
C VAL A 80 2.30 -20.04 -2.14
N MET A 81 3.25 -20.14 -3.08
CA MET A 81 2.96 -20.16 -4.51
C MET A 81 2.08 -21.36 -4.90
N ALA A 82 2.29 -22.54 -4.30
CA ALA A 82 1.42 -23.70 -4.54
C ALA A 82 -0.03 -23.41 -4.12
N MET A 83 -0.25 -22.75 -2.98
CA MET A 83 -1.60 -22.35 -2.55
C MET A 83 -2.19 -21.27 -3.47
N LEU A 84 -1.39 -20.33 -3.95
CA LEU A 84 -1.81 -19.35 -4.95
C LEU A 84 -2.23 -20.02 -6.27
N MET A 85 -1.54 -21.08 -6.71
CA MET A 85 -1.94 -21.86 -7.90
C MET A 85 -3.33 -22.50 -7.69
N VAL A 86 -3.60 -23.09 -6.51
CA VAL A 86 -4.95 -23.61 -6.19
C VAL A 86 -6.00 -22.51 -6.35
N ILE A 87 -5.80 -21.38 -5.71
CA ILE A 87 -6.76 -20.27 -5.73
C ILE A 87 -6.94 -19.77 -7.17
N THR A 88 -5.85 -19.55 -7.90
CA THR A 88 -5.87 -18.99 -9.25
C THR A 88 -6.63 -19.85 -10.23
N PHE A 89 -6.31 -21.15 -10.34
CA PHE A 89 -6.90 -22.01 -11.35
C PHE A 89 -8.36 -22.37 -11.04
N LEU A 90 -8.79 -22.27 -9.78
CA LEU A 90 -10.20 -22.43 -9.42
C LEU A 90 -10.99 -21.14 -9.64
N LEU A 91 -10.49 -19.97 -9.24
CA LEU A 91 -11.25 -18.72 -9.30
C LEU A 91 -11.19 -18.05 -10.68
N TYR A 92 -10.05 -18.08 -11.37
CA TYR A 92 -9.84 -17.30 -12.60
C TYR A 92 -9.97 -18.18 -13.85
N PRO A 93 -10.97 -17.90 -14.73
CA PRO A 93 -11.20 -18.69 -15.91
C PRO A 93 -10.14 -18.44 -17.00
N ILE A 94 -9.94 -19.46 -17.88
CA ILE A 94 -9.03 -19.35 -19.02
C ILE A 94 -9.47 -18.29 -20.06
N ARG A 95 -10.77 -18.03 -20.16
CA ARG A 95 -11.40 -17.04 -21.07
C ARG A 95 -12.45 -16.24 -20.34
N LYS A 96 -12.49 -14.92 -20.57
CA LYS A 96 -13.46 -13.99 -20.00
C LYS A 96 -14.82 -14.03 -20.74
N LYS A 97 -15.41 -15.24 -20.94
CA LYS A 97 -16.76 -15.43 -21.49
C LYS A 97 -17.66 -16.01 -20.42
N GLU A 98 -18.93 -15.64 -20.38
CA GLU A 98 -19.88 -15.95 -19.31
C GLU A 98 -19.94 -17.44 -18.91
N LYS A 99 -19.92 -18.36 -19.90
CA LYS A 99 -19.94 -19.81 -19.63
C LYS A 99 -18.75 -20.31 -18.78
N TYR A 100 -17.58 -19.61 -18.82
CA TYR A 100 -16.38 -20.01 -18.10
C TYR A 100 -16.39 -19.50 -16.64
N PHE A 101 -17.28 -18.57 -16.31
CA PHE A 101 -17.49 -18.10 -14.93
C PHE A 101 -18.42 -19.01 -14.11
N LYS A 102 -19.26 -19.78 -14.78
CA LYS A 102 -20.26 -20.65 -14.13
C LYS A 102 -19.75 -22.06 -13.80
N LYS A 103 -18.63 -22.50 -14.39
CA LYS A 103 -18.12 -23.88 -14.22
C LYS A 103 -16.60 -23.96 -14.29
N VAL A 104 -16.01 -24.80 -13.45
CA VAL A 104 -14.61 -25.22 -13.54
C VAL A 104 -14.51 -26.38 -14.51
N PHE A 105 -13.61 -26.33 -15.47
CA PHE A 105 -13.43 -27.35 -16.51
C PHE A 105 -12.26 -28.27 -16.15
N ALA A 106 -12.21 -29.46 -16.77
CA ALA A 106 -11.18 -30.47 -16.51
C ALA A 106 -9.75 -29.94 -16.68
N TYR A 107 -9.50 -29.11 -17.71
CA TYR A 107 -8.19 -28.50 -17.93
C TYR A 107 -7.76 -27.55 -16.81
N ASP A 108 -8.69 -26.92 -16.09
CA ASP A 108 -8.36 -26.05 -14.96
C ASP A 108 -7.81 -26.88 -13.78
N TYR A 109 -8.36 -28.07 -13.56
CA TYR A 109 -7.84 -28.98 -12.54
C TYR A 109 -6.46 -29.55 -12.93
N VAL A 110 -6.28 -29.90 -14.21
CA VAL A 110 -4.98 -30.41 -14.71
C VAL A 110 -3.91 -29.35 -14.56
N MET A 111 -4.16 -28.11 -15.03
CA MET A 111 -3.22 -27.01 -14.91
C MET A 111 -2.97 -26.61 -13.46
N GLY A 112 -4.02 -26.56 -12.64
CA GLY A 112 -3.89 -26.30 -11.22
C GLY A 112 -3.02 -27.37 -10.52
N ALA A 113 -3.25 -28.64 -10.79
CA ALA A 113 -2.44 -29.73 -10.27
C ALA A 113 -0.98 -29.65 -10.76
N ALA A 114 -0.76 -29.35 -12.04
CA ALA A 114 0.59 -29.17 -12.59
C ALA A 114 1.33 -28.00 -11.91
N GLY A 115 0.64 -26.87 -11.69
CA GLY A 115 1.18 -25.73 -10.95
C GLY A 115 1.51 -26.09 -9.50
N VAL A 116 0.60 -26.73 -8.78
CA VAL A 116 0.83 -27.14 -7.39
C VAL A 116 1.99 -28.13 -7.29
N VAL A 117 2.00 -29.16 -8.14
CA VAL A 117 3.06 -30.20 -8.11
C VAL A 117 4.43 -29.58 -8.43
N SER A 118 4.52 -28.68 -9.43
CA SER A 118 5.79 -28.02 -9.76
C SER A 118 6.31 -27.16 -8.61
N MET A 119 5.47 -26.48 -7.84
CA MET A 119 5.89 -25.68 -6.69
C MET A 119 6.26 -26.57 -5.50
N LEU A 120 5.46 -27.58 -5.20
CA LEU A 120 5.77 -28.52 -4.11
C LEU A 120 7.01 -29.38 -4.41
N TYR A 121 7.34 -29.59 -5.69
CA TYR A 121 8.60 -30.23 -6.08
C TYR A 121 9.80 -29.42 -5.57
N LEU A 122 9.82 -28.09 -5.78
CA LEU A 122 10.88 -27.23 -5.23
C LEU A 122 10.94 -27.32 -3.70
N PHE A 123 9.79 -27.27 -3.04
CA PHE A 123 9.73 -27.43 -1.59
C PHE A 123 10.45 -28.70 -1.11
N ALA A 124 10.26 -29.81 -1.81
CA ALA A 124 10.85 -31.11 -1.47
C ALA A 124 12.36 -31.19 -1.77
N VAL A 125 12.82 -30.63 -2.90
CA VAL A 125 14.19 -30.84 -3.40
C VAL A 125 15.15 -29.71 -3.04
N TYR A 126 14.66 -28.56 -2.55
CA TYR A 126 15.47 -27.37 -2.36
C TYR A 126 16.63 -27.59 -1.38
N GLN A 127 16.42 -28.38 -0.32
CA GLN A 127 17.49 -28.72 0.63
C GLN A 127 18.63 -29.54 -0.03
N ARG A 128 18.29 -30.47 -0.93
CA ARG A 128 19.28 -31.19 -1.72
C ARG A 128 20.04 -30.19 -2.63
N TYR A 129 19.32 -29.29 -3.31
CA TYR A 129 19.92 -28.29 -4.20
C TYR A 129 20.95 -27.41 -3.46
N ILE A 130 20.63 -26.91 -2.27
CA ILE A 130 21.58 -26.11 -1.46
C ILE A 130 22.87 -26.88 -1.16
N LEU A 131 22.76 -28.19 -0.88
CA LEU A 131 23.91 -29.01 -0.53
C LEU A 131 24.78 -29.41 -1.72
N THR A 132 24.17 -29.58 -2.90
CA THR A 132 24.87 -30.14 -4.07
C THR A 132 25.18 -29.10 -5.13
N SER A 133 24.42 -28.02 -5.19
CA SER A 133 24.43 -26.98 -6.23
C SER A 133 24.29 -27.57 -7.67
N THR A 134 23.72 -28.78 -7.79
CA THR A 134 23.57 -29.47 -9.09
C THR A 134 22.11 -29.76 -9.38
N LEU A 135 21.74 -29.67 -10.65
CA LEU A 135 20.40 -29.98 -11.15
C LEU A 135 20.40 -31.28 -11.95
N ASN A 136 19.36 -32.08 -11.74
CA ASN A 136 19.05 -33.27 -12.48
C ASN A 136 18.08 -32.94 -13.64
N GLN A 137 17.91 -33.83 -14.61
CA GLN A 137 16.92 -33.64 -15.68
C GLN A 137 15.50 -33.42 -15.16
N THR A 138 15.14 -34.11 -14.09
CA THR A 138 13.82 -33.93 -13.42
C THR A 138 13.65 -32.51 -12.89
N ASP A 139 14.70 -31.92 -12.30
CA ASP A 139 14.69 -30.53 -11.82
C ASP A 139 14.41 -29.54 -12.96
N VAL A 140 15.02 -29.79 -14.13
CA VAL A 140 14.82 -28.95 -15.31
C VAL A 140 13.38 -29.04 -15.82
N ILE A 141 12.80 -30.24 -15.87
CA ILE A 141 11.43 -30.45 -16.34
C ILE A 141 10.44 -29.73 -15.41
N PHE A 142 10.56 -29.93 -14.09
CA PHE A 142 9.66 -29.27 -13.13
C PHE A 142 9.88 -27.76 -13.07
N GLY A 143 11.10 -27.27 -13.27
CA GLY A 143 11.38 -25.83 -13.35
C GLY A 143 10.75 -25.18 -14.57
N LEU A 144 10.86 -25.80 -15.74
CA LEU A 144 10.18 -25.32 -16.95
C LEU A 144 8.67 -25.36 -16.80
N LEU A 145 8.12 -26.43 -16.21
CA LEU A 145 6.69 -26.52 -15.91
C LEU A 145 6.25 -25.39 -14.97
N ALA A 146 7.02 -25.10 -13.92
CA ALA A 146 6.75 -24.02 -12.99
C ALA A 146 6.70 -22.66 -13.68
N ILE A 147 7.68 -22.35 -14.53
CA ILE A 147 7.73 -21.09 -15.30
C ILE A 147 6.48 -20.96 -16.19
N ILE A 148 6.10 -22.01 -16.92
CA ILE A 148 4.90 -22.02 -17.77
C ILE A 148 3.64 -21.80 -16.93
N MET A 149 3.53 -22.44 -15.77
CA MET A 149 2.36 -22.31 -14.89
C MET A 149 2.25 -20.91 -14.27
N VAL A 150 3.36 -20.27 -13.91
CA VAL A 150 3.36 -18.88 -13.45
C VAL A 150 2.90 -17.93 -14.54
N ILE A 151 3.39 -18.09 -15.76
CA ILE A 151 2.98 -17.27 -16.92
C ILE A 151 1.48 -17.42 -17.17
N GLU A 152 0.96 -18.65 -17.19
CA GLU A 152 -0.46 -18.91 -17.41
C GLU A 152 -1.33 -18.40 -16.27
N ALA A 153 -0.90 -18.57 -15.01
CA ALA A 153 -1.58 -18.01 -13.83
C ALA A 153 -1.65 -16.48 -13.92
N THR A 154 -0.54 -15.84 -14.24
CA THR A 154 -0.46 -14.38 -14.42
C THR A 154 -1.38 -13.91 -15.56
N ARG A 155 -1.41 -14.64 -16.68
CA ARG A 155 -2.31 -14.33 -17.80
C ARG A 155 -3.79 -14.39 -17.41
N ARG A 156 -4.18 -15.35 -16.58
CA ARG A 156 -5.56 -15.49 -16.12
C ARG A 156 -5.97 -14.34 -15.20
N VAL A 157 -5.08 -13.94 -14.31
CA VAL A 157 -5.35 -12.91 -13.30
C VAL A 157 -5.17 -11.50 -13.88
N LEU A 158 -4.02 -11.21 -14.47
CA LEU A 158 -3.62 -9.85 -14.88
C LEU A 158 -3.79 -9.58 -16.39
N GLY A 159 -4.24 -10.57 -17.16
CA GLY A 159 -4.37 -10.42 -18.61
C GLY A 159 -3.07 -10.68 -19.37
N TRP A 160 -2.99 -10.19 -20.62
CA TRP A 160 -1.92 -10.57 -21.56
C TRP A 160 -0.66 -9.69 -21.51
N VAL A 161 -0.75 -8.45 -21.02
CA VAL A 161 0.34 -7.47 -21.15
C VAL A 161 1.61 -7.95 -20.44
N LEU A 162 1.53 -8.23 -19.15
CA LEU A 162 2.68 -8.66 -18.36
C LEU A 162 3.24 -10.03 -18.84
N PRO A 163 2.43 -11.07 -19.08
CA PRO A 163 2.91 -12.33 -19.63
C PRO A 163 3.65 -12.21 -20.97
N MET A 164 3.18 -11.35 -21.89
CA MET A 164 3.87 -11.13 -23.16
C MET A 164 5.27 -10.52 -22.95
N ILE A 165 5.39 -9.54 -22.05
CA ILE A 165 6.67 -8.96 -21.69
C ILE A 165 7.59 -10.04 -21.10
N VAL A 166 7.09 -10.84 -20.15
CA VAL A 166 7.84 -11.95 -19.54
C VAL A 166 8.34 -12.92 -20.62
N VAL A 167 7.45 -13.38 -21.52
CA VAL A 167 7.82 -14.31 -22.61
C VAL A 167 8.89 -13.72 -23.51
N LEU A 168 8.82 -12.44 -23.87
CA LEU A 168 9.86 -11.77 -24.67
C LEU A 168 11.21 -11.79 -23.95
N PHE A 169 11.25 -11.49 -22.65
CA PHE A 169 12.48 -11.57 -21.87
C PHE A 169 13.01 -13.00 -21.75
N LEU A 170 12.14 -14.00 -21.55
CA LEU A 170 12.55 -15.41 -21.49
C LEU A 170 13.14 -15.91 -22.82
N LEU A 171 12.52 -15.56 -23.94
CA LEU A 171 13.05 -15.88 -25.26
C LEU A 171 14.41 -15.22 -25.52
N TYR A 172 14.55 -13.97 -25.12
CA TYR A 172 15.84 -13.29 -25.14
C TYR A 172 16.86 -13.99 -24.22
N GLY A 173 16.46 -14.31 -22.98
CA GLY A 173 17.35 -14.92 -21.99
C GLY A 173 17.92 -16.25 -22.43
N ILE A 174 17.08 -17.17 -22.94
CA ILE A 174 17.54 -18.48 -23.40
C ILE A 174 18.45 -18.35 -24.63
N TYR A 175 18.16 -17.40 -25.53
CA TYR A 175 19.03 -17.08 -26.66
C TYR A 175 20.39 -16.53 -26.20
N ALA A 176 20.41 -15.62 -25.25
CA ALA A 176 21.62 -14.96 -24.78
C ALA A 176 22.59 -15.90 -24.03
N ILE A 177 22.10 -17.05 -23.53
CA ILE A 177 22.90 -18.07 -22.85
C ILE A 177 23.11 -19.33 -23.69
N ASP A 178 23.03 -19.22 -25.01
CA ASP A 178 23.25 -20.31 -25.96
C ASP A 178 22.41 -21.57 -25.69
N TYR A 179 21.14 -21.38 -25.30
CA TYR A 179 20.17 -22.46 -25.02
C TYR A 179 20.56 -23.39 -23.87
N ASP A 180 21.33 -22.95 -22.89
CA ASP A 180 21.65 -23.71 -21.67
C ASP A 180 20.43 -23.80 -20.75
N TRP A 181 19.61 -24.85 -20.90
CA TRP A 181 18.38 -25.07 -20.11
C TRP A 181 18.64 -25.33 -18.64
N VAL A 182 19.79 -25.88 -18.27
CA VAL A 182 20.16 -26.12 -16.87
C VAL A 182 20.39 -24.80 -16.17
N ARG A 183 21.25 -23.96 -16.76
CA ARG A 183 21.51 -22.60 -16.25
C ARG A 183 20.24 -21.74 -16.23
N PHE A 184 19.40 -21.87 -17.25
CA PHE A 184 18.12 -21.14 -17.35
C PHE A 184 17.18 -21.49 -16.19
N VAL A 185 16.97 -22.78 -15.92
CA VAL A 185 16.10 -23.25 -14.83
C VAL A 185 16.73 -22.97 -13.47
N GLN A 186 18.04 -23.14 -13.35
CA GLN A 186 18.75 -22.80 -12.12
C GLN A 186 18.47 -21.37 -11.70
N GLN A 187 18.70 -20.41 -12.58
CA GLN A 187 18.50 -19.00 -12.28
C GLN A 187 17.03 -18.65 -12.06
N LEU A 188 16.11 -19.17 -12.89
CA LEU A 188 14.73 -18.71 -12.89
C LEU A 188 13.81 -19.43 -11.91
N TYR A 189 14.18 -20.64 -11.46
CA TYR A 189 13.35 -21.43 -10.56
C TYR A 189 14.00 -21.68 -9.21
N PHE A 190 15.32 -21.95 -9.16
CA PHE A 190 16.01 -22.24 -7.90
C PHE A 190 16.64 -21.02 -7.24
N ASP A 191 17.15 -20.04 -8.02
CA ASP A 191 17.89 -18.90 -7.47
C ASP A 191 17.03 -17.62 -7.38
N GLU A 192 16.90 -16.82 -8.44
CA GLU A 192 16.34 -15.47 -8.35
C GLU A 192 15.07 -15.21 -9.19
N GLY A 193 14.63 -16.12 -10.03
CA GLY A 193 13.51 -15.86 -10.93
C GLY A 193 12.15 -15.76 -10.24
N ILE A 194 11.38 -16.84 -10.25
CA ILE A 194 10.03 -16.88 -9.62
C ILE A 194 10.08 -16.48 -8.15
N PHE A 195 11.10 -16.97 -7.44
CA PHE A 195 11.33 -16.77 -6.00
C PHE A 195 12.46 -15.76 -5.74
N GLY A 196 12.56 -14.74 -6.57
CA GLY A 196 13.48 -13.62 -6.38
C GLY A 196 12.99 -12.60 -5.35
N ILE A 197 13.79 -11.52 -5.18
CA ILE A 197 13.50 -10.43 -4.23
C ILE A 197 12.05 -9.93 -4.32
N PRO A 198 11.44 -9.74 -5.52
CA PRO A 198 10.07 -9.26 -5.59
C PRO A 198 9.06 -10.19 -4.92
N PHE A 199 9.15 -11.49 -5.14
CA PHE A 199 8.23 -12.47 -4.55
C PHE A 199 8.48 -12.64 -3.05
N PHE A 200 9.74 -12.67 -2.63
CA PHE A 200 10.16 -12.69 -1.24
C PHE A 200 9.54 -11.53 -0.44
N VAL A 201 9.62 -10.31 -0.96
CA VAL A 201 9.03 -9.12 -0.32
C VAL A 201 7.51 -9.24 -0.19
N MET A 202 6.85 -9.77 -1.23
CA MET A 202 5.40 -9.97 -1.19
C MET A 202 4.98 -10.95 -0.10
N THR A 203 5.75 -12.02 0.05
CA THR A 203 5.49 -13.07 1.04
C THR A 203 5.80 -12.59 2.44
N ILE A 204 6.94 -11.94 2.67
CA ILE A 204 7.37 -11.59 4.03
C ILE A 204 6.66 -10.32 4.56
N TYR A 205 6.49 -9.31 3.72
CA TYR A 205 5.97 -8.02 4.20
C TYR A 205 4.53 -7.77 3.78
N VAL A 206 4.24 -7.90 2.50
CA VAL A 206 3.01 -7.33 1.92
C VAL A 206 1.77 -8.09 2.34
N PHE A 207 1.82 -9.41 2.48
CA PHE A 207 0.67 -10.19 2.92
C PHE A 207 0.13 -9.74 4.29
N ALA A 208 1.02 -9.47 5.25
CA ALA A 208 0.62 -9.00 6.58
C ALA A 208 -0.16 -7.68 6.51
N PHE A 209 0.25 -6.76 5.61
CA PHE A 209 -0.47 -5.49 5.40
C PHE A 209 -1.78 -5.68 4.66
N ILE A 210 -1.85 -6.59 3.68
CA ILE A 210 -3.12 -6.92 3.00
C ILE A 210 -4.11 -7.49 4.02
N PHE A 211 -3.66 -8.36 4.92
CA PHE A 211 -4.50 -8.92 5.97
C PHE A 211 -4.96 -7.85 6.97
N PHE A 212 -4.05 -6.99 7.42
CA PHE A 212 -4.38 -5.86 8.28
C PHE A 212 -5.40 -4.92 7.62
N GLY A 213 -5.18 -4.53 6.36
CA GLY A 213 -6.07 -3.68 5.58
C GLY A 213 -7.47 -4.31 5.40
N ALA A 214 -7.53 -5.59 5.01
CA ALA A 214 -8.79 -6.32 4.87
C ALA A 214 -9.60 -6.35 6.18
N PHE A 215 -8.90 -6.53 7.32
CA PHE A 215 -9.55 -6.49 8.62
C PHE A 215 -10.09 -5.09 8.97
N LEU A 216 -9.31 -4.03 8.75
CA LEU A 216 -9.74 -2.65 9.02
C LEU A 216 -10.99 -2.27 8.23
N LEU A 217 -11.11 -2.74 6.98
CA LEU A 217 -12.31 -2.55 6.16
C LEU A 217 -13.54 -3.24 6.79
N LYS A 218 -13.39 -4.47 7.28
CA LYS A 218 -14.49 -5.24 7.90
C LYS A 218 -15.00 -4.62 9.19
N ILE A 219 -14.16 -3.93 9.94
CA ILE A 219 -14.56 -3.30 11.20
C ILE A 219 -15.07 -1.86 11.03
N GLY A 220 -15.13 -1.33 9.79
CA GLY A 220 -15.74 -0.03 9.49
C GLY A 220 -14.85 1.18 9.78
N VAL A 221 -13.51 1.02 9.79
CA VAL A 221 -12.56 2.13 9.92
C VAL A 221 -12.69 3.09 8.74
N SER A 222 -12.92 2.57 7.52
CA SER A 222 -13.14 3.36 6.32
C SER A 222 -14.32 4.31 6.46
N ASP A 223 -15.46 3.80 6.93
CA ASP A 223 -16.67 4.59 7.10
C ASP A 223 -16.47 5.70 8.13
N TYR A 224 -15.81 5.37 9.25
CA TYR A 224 -15.50 6.36 10.28
C TYR A 224 -14.60 7.48 9.75
N ILE A 225 -13.51 7.15 9.01
CA ILE A 225 -12.59 8.14 8.44
C ILE A 225 -13.35 9.04 7.45
N THR A 226 -14.13 8.45 6.56
CA THR A 226 -14.87 9.18 5.54
C THR A 226 -15.91 10.12 6.16
N GLU A 227 -16.73 9.65 7.11
CA GLU A 227 -17.68 10.48 7.84
C GLU A 227 -16.98 11.61 8.62
N PHE A 228 -15.86 11.31 9.27
CA PHE A 228 -15.11 12.31 10.01
C PHE A 228 -14.55 13.42 9.11
N MET A 229 -13.98 13.04 7.95
CA MET A 229 -13.45 14.02 6.99
C MET A 229 -14.57 14.86 6.37
N ILE A 230 -15.73 14.26 6.05
CA ILE A 230 -16.90 15.01 5.59
C ILE A 230 -17.36 16.01 6.67
N ASN A 231 -17.36 15.60 7.92
CA ASN A 231 -17.72 16.51 9.01
C ASN A 231 -16.74 17.67 9.17
N LEU A 232 -15.45 17.44 8.92
CA LEU A 232 -14.40 18.45 9.06
C LEU A 232 -14.38 19.46 7.89
N PHE A 233 -14.54 18.99 6.66
CA PHE A 233 -14.37 19.78 5.45
C PHE A 233 -15.70 20.15 4.77
N GLY A 234 -16.76 19.38 4.97
CA GLY A 234 -17.99 19.43 4.19
C GLY A 234 -18.71 20.79 4.16
N LYS A 235 -18.58 21.60 5.20
CA LYS A 235 -19.16 22.96 5.28
C LYS A 235 -18.47 23.96 4.35
N ARG A 236 -17.23 23.70 3.93
CA ARG A 236 -16.45 24.61 3.09
C ARG A 236 -16.84 24.42 1.61
N PRO A 237 -16.67 25.46 0.76
CA PRO A 237 -16.82 25.29 -0.68
C PRO A 237 -15.97 24.12 -1.19
N GLY A 238 -16.59 23.22 -1.95
CA GLY A 238 -15.94 22.00 -2.42
C GLY A 238 -15.67 20.95 -1.33
N GLY A 239 -16.34 21.08 -0.18
CA GLY A 239 -16.17 20.17 0.95
C GLY A 239 -16.22 18.70 0.61
N PRO A 240 -17.18 18.19 -0.16
CA PRO A 240 -17.23 16.78 -0.58
C PRO A 240 -15.97 16.31 -1.29
N ALA A 241 -15.45 17.07 -2.25
CA ALA A 241 -14.25 16.70 -2.99
C ALA A 241 -12.97 16.77 -2.12
N LYS A 242 -12.88 17.83 -1.27
CA LYS A 242 -11.77 17.96 -0.30
C LYS A 242 -11.79 16.85 0.75
N SER A 243 -12.97 16.45 1.21
CA SER A 243 -13.14 15.29 2.10
C SER A 243 -12.70 14.00 1.43
N ALA A 244 -13.10 13.80 0.17
CA ALA A 244 -12.67 12.65 -0.63
C ALA A 244 -11.15 12.56 -0.71
N VAL A 245 -10.46 13.66 -1.02
CA VAL A 245 -8.99 13.70 -1.10
C VAL A 245 -8.34 13.25 0.22
N VAL A 246 -8.78 13.79 1.34
CA VAL A 246 -8.15 13.49 2.64
C VAL A 246 -8.55 12.10 3.14
N SER A 247 -9.81 11.67 2.96
CA SER A 247 -10.23 10.32 3.36
C SER A 247 -9.53 9.24 2.53
N SER A 248 -9.44 9.43 1.21
CA SER A 248 -8.72 8.50 0.34
C SER A 248 -7.20 8.53 0.57
N ALA A 249 -6.62 9.66 0.99
CA ALA A 249 -5.24 9.71 1.43
C ALA A 249 -5.00 8.79 2.62
N LEU A 250 -5.86 8.89 3.65
CA LEU A 250 -5.74 8.08 4.87
C LEU A 250 -6.05 6.60 4.60
N MET A 251 -7.09 6.30 3.83
CA MET A 251 -7.44 4.91 3.49
C MET A 251 -6.45 4.29 2.52
N GLY A 252 -5.94 5.07 1.57
CA GLY A 252 -4.93 4.62 0.61
C GLY A 252 -3.64 4.17 1.27
N THR A 253 -3.26 4.78 2.42
CA THR A 253 -2.10 4.33 3.20
C THR A 253 -2.25 2.89 3.68
N VAL A 254 -3.47 2.42 3.87
CA VAL A 254 -3.79 1.08 4.41
C VAL A 254 -4.04 0.08 3.29
N SER A 255 -4.76 0.49 2.23
CA SER A 255 -5.14 -0.42 1.13
C SER A 255 -3.97 -0.76 0.20
N GLY A 256 -3.02 0.16 0.03
CA GLY A 256 -1.87 0.01 -0.87
C GLY A 256 -2.21 -0.13 -2.37
N SER A 257 -3.49 -0.05 -2.73
CA SER A 257 -3.99 -0.19 -4.11
C SER A 257 -4.93 0.95 -4.47
N SER A 258 -4.61 1.66 -5.56
CA SER A 258 -5.43 2.77 -6.08
C SER A 258 -6.83 2.30 -6.48
N VAL A 259 -6.93 1.21 -7.24
CA VAL A 259 -8.20 0.68 -7.73
C VAL A 259 -9.08 0.18 -6.57
N ALA A 260 -8.52 -0.59 -5.64
CA ALA A 260 -9.26 -1.06 -4.47
C ALA A 260 -9.75 0.10 -3.60
N ASN A 261 -8.95 1.16 -3.47
CA ASN A 261 -9.34 2.35 -2.71
C ASN A 261 -10.48 3.12 -3.41
N VAL A 262 -10.44 3.28 -4.74
CA VAL A 262 -11.54 3.87 -5.52
C VAL A 262 -12.84 3.08 -5.33
N LEU A 263 -12.78 1.75 -5.32
CA LEU A 263 -13.96 0.91 -5.14
C LEU A 263 -14.53 0.96 -3.73
N THR A 264 -13.70 1.20 -2.71
CA THR A 264 -14.16 1.29 -1.32
C THR A 264 -14.64 2.69 -0.95
N THR A 265 -13.79 3.70 -1.10
CA THR A 265 -14.13 5.09 -0.72
C THR A 265 -14.95 5.79 -1.79
N GLY A 266 -14.71 5.51 -3.07
CA GLY A 266 -15.37 6.17 -4.21
C GLY A 266 -16.85 5.83 -4.35
N THR A 267 -17.28 4.62 -3.96
CA THR A 267 -18.71 4.27 -3.92
C THR A 267 -19.53 5.20 -3.02
N PHE A 268 -18.89 5.83 -2.05
CA PHE A 268 -19.50 6.80 -1.16
C PHE A 268 -19.20 8.25 -1.56
N THR A 269 -17.95 8.57 -1.85
CA THR A 269 -17.50 9.95 -2.08
C THR A 269 -17.93 10.48 -3.45
N ILE A 270 -17.92 9.66 -4.51
CA ILE A 270 -18.32 10.08 -5.86
C ILE A 270 -19.80 10.48 -5.93
N PRO A 271 -20.78 9.68 -5.43
CA PRO A 271 -22.17 10.09 -5.37
C PRO A 271 -22.36 11.36 -4.54
N LEU A 272 -21.60 11.52 -3.45
CA LEU A 272 -21.67 12.72 -2.61
C LEU A 272 -21.20 13.98 -3.36
N MET A 273 -20.10 13.89 -4.13
CA MET A 273 -19.63 14.97 -4.99
C MET A 273 -20.66 15.32 -6.08
N LYS A 274 -21.28 14.31 -6.71
CA LYS A 274 -22.35 14.54 -7.70
C LYS A 274 -23.56 15.26 -7.10
N LYS A 275 -24.01 14.86 -5.90
CA LYS A 275 -25.08 15.55 -5.15
C LYS A 275 -24.72 17.00 -4.81
N ALA A 276 -23.43 17.31 -4.63
CA ALA A 276 -22.94 18.67 -4.40
C ALA A 276 -22.78 19.51 -5.70
N GLY A 277 -23.11 18.96 -6.86
CA GLY A 277 -23.11 19.65 -8.15
C GLY A 277 -21.84 19.47 -8.99
N TYR A 278 -20.94 18.55 -8.63
CA TYR A 278 -19.81 18.22 -9.50
C TYR A 278 -20.27 17.42 -10.73
N PRO A 279 -19.78 17.77 -11.93
CA PRO A 279 -19.97 16.92 -13.12
C PRO A 279 -19.44 15.50 -12.89
N PRO A 280 -20.09 14.47 -13.47
CA PRO A 280 -19.68 13.08 -13.30
C PRO A 280 -18.21 12.83 -13.60
N GLU A 281 -17.68 13.41 -14.68
CA GLU A 281 -16.29 13.23 -15.11
C GLU A 281 -15.28 13.90 -14.16
N ILE A 282 -15.70 14.93 -13.43
CA ILE A 282 -14.85 15.59 -12.42
C ILE A 282 -14.91 14.79 -11.11
N ALA A 283 -16.11 14.43 -10.65
CA ALA A 283 -16.26 13.59 -9.46
C ALA A 283 -15.53 12.25 -9.63
N GLY A 284 -15.68 11.61 -10.80
CA GLY A 284 -14.99 10.39 -11.18
C GLY A 284 -13.48 10.52 -11.35
N ALA A 285 -12.93 11.74 -11.49
CA ALA A 285 -11.49 11.99 -11.59
C ALA A 285 -10.82 12.29 -10.24
N VAL A 286 -11.52 12.98 -9.34
CA VAL A 286 -11.00 13.36 -8.02
C VAL A 286 -10.62 12.14 -7.18
N GLU A 287 -11.50 11.16 -7.11
CA GLU A 287 -11.31 9.97 -6.30
C GLU A 287 -10.13 9.09 -6.77
N PRO A 288 -9.99 8.74 -8.05
CA PRO A 288 -8.83 8.02 -8.56
C PRO A 288 -7.49 8.70 -8.26
N VAL A 289 -7.43 10.02 -8.42
CA VAL A 289 -6.21 10.79 -8.12
C VAL A 289 -5.88 10.73 -6.63
N ALA A 290 -6.86 10.92 -5.77
CA ALA A 290 -6.68 10.82 -4.33
C ALA A 290 -6.26 9.40 -3.91
N SER A 291 -6.90 8.38 -4.47
CA SER A 291 -6.60 6.96 -4.22
C SER A 291 -5.21 6.55 -4.69
N THR A 292 -4.79 7.05 -5.86
CA THR A 292 -3.44 6.79 -6.40
C THR A 292 -2.35 7.36 -5.50
N GLY A 293 -2.57 8.56 -4.95
CA GLY A 293 -1.65 9.16 -3.97
C GLY A 293 -1.51 8.34 -2.68
N GLY A 294 -2.49 7.51 -2.32
CA GLY A 294 -2.42 6.62 -1.16
C GLY A 294 -1.23 5.66 -1.20
N GLN A 295 -0.83 5.23 -2.40
CA GLN A 295 0.36 4.39 -2.58
C GLN A 295 1.68 5.14 -2.29
N LEU A 296 1.66 6.49 -2.29
CA LEU A 296 2.79 7.35 -1.96
C LEU A 296 2.80 7.76 -0.49
N MET A 297 1.64 7.67 0.18
CA MET A 297 1.45 8.25 1.50
C MET A 297 1.94 7.32 2.61
N PRO A 298 2.94 7.74 3.43
CA PRO A 298 3.32 7.01 4.64
C PRO A 298 2.14 6.86 5.62
N PRO A 299 2.13 5.82 6.47
CA PRO A 299 3.25 4.92 6.82
C PRO A 299 3.35 3.63 6.00
N ILE A 300 2.26 3.12 5.38
CA ILE A 300 2.29 1.79 4.76
C ILE A 300 2.69 1.88 3.29
N MET A 301 2.12 2.84 2.54
CA MET A 301 2.41 3.04 1.12
C MET A 301 1.94 1.86 0.25
N GLY A 302 2.33 1.83 -1.02
CA GLY A 302 2.12 0.69 -1.89
C GLY A 302 3.19 -0.40 -1.70
N ALA A 303 2.90 -1.63 -2.14
CA ALA A 303 3.80 -2.77 -2.03
C ALA A 303 5.19 -2.52 -2.65
N ALA A 304 5.28 -1.67 -3.68
CA ALA A 304 6.54 -1.27 -4.31
C ALA A 304 7.52 -0.57 -3.36
N ALA A 305 7.04 0.09 -2.30
CA ALA A 305 7.91 0.76 -1.32
C ALA A 305 8.70 -0.24 -0.47
N PHE A 306 8.16 -1.42 -0.19
CA PHE A 306 8.89 -2.50 0.49
C PHE A 306 9.98 -3.08 -0.41
N ILE A 307 9.69 -3.25 -1.71
CA ILE A 307 10.68 -3.69 -2.70
C ILE A 307 11.79 -2.63 -2.85
N MET A 308 11.42 -1.35 -2.82
CA MET A 308 12.40 -0.25 -2.83
C MET A 308 13.36 -0.35 -1.63
N ALA A 309 12.85 -0.65 -0.44
CA ALA A 309 13.66 -0.81 0.75
C ALA A 309 14.70 -1.93 0.58
N GLU A 310 14.29 -3.09 0.03
CA GLU A 310 15.19 -4.21 -0.26
C GLU A 310 16.20 -3.89 -1.37
N PHE A 311 15.76 -3.33 -2.49
CA PHE A 311 16.67 -2.97 -3.58
C PHE A 311 17.72 -1.93 -3.18
N LEU A 312 17.37 -1.03 -2.27
CA LEU A 312 18.27 -0.02 -1.73
C LEU A 312 19.05 -0.50 -0.51
N ASN A 313 18.74 -1.69 0.01
CA ASN A 313 19.29 -2.16 1.29
C ASN A 313 19.14 -1.10 2.41
N LEU A 314 17.96 -0.47 2.47
CA LEU A 314 17.59 0.52 3.47
C LEU A 314 16.48 -0.02 4.37
N PRO A 315 16.53 0.22 5.68
CA PRO A 315 15.40 -0.08 6.55
C PRO A 315 14.14 0.67 6.10
N TYR A 316 12.99 0.00 6.14
CA TYR A 316 11.73 0.53 5.64
C TYR A 316 11.34 1.88 6.27
N ASN A 317 11.64 2.12 7.55
CA ASN A 317 11.39 3.40 8.21
C ASN A 317 12.12 4.58 7.51
N LYS A 318 13.25 4.34 6.86
CA LYS A 318 13.96 5.37 6.08
C LYS A 318 13.22 5.71 4.80
N ILE A 319 12.64 4.72 4.14
CA ILE A 319 11.77 4.95 2.97
C ILE A 319 10.52 5.74 3.38
N ILE A 320 9.89 5.38 4.51
CA ILE A 320 8.76 6.15 5.08
C ILE A 320 9.14 7.63 5.25
N ILE A 321 10.26 7.92 5.92
CA ILE A 321 10.70 9.30 6.18
C ILE A 321 10.99 10.04 4.88
N ALA A 322 11.66 9.38 3.93
CA ALA A 322 11.95 9.96 2.62
C ALA A 322 10.68 10.31 1.82
N ALA A 323 9.60 9.55 1.98
CA ALA A 323 8.35 9.76 1.27
C ALA A 323 7.47 10.89 1.86
N VAL A 324 7.72 11.38 3.07
CA VAL A 324 6.83 12.33 3.77
C VAL A 324 6.61 13.62 2.97
N LEU A 325 7.69 14.34 2.63
CA LEU A 325 7.53 15.62 1.91
C LEU A 325 7.02 15.42 0.48
N PRO A 326 7.51 14.45 -0.30
CA PRO A 326 6.92 14.09 -1.58
C PRO A 326 5.42 13.82 -1.53
N ALA A 327 4.94 13.07 -0.55
CA ALA A 327 3.50 12.78 -0.37
C ALA A 327 2.71 14.04 -0.01
N LEU A 328 3.24 14.90 0.88
CA LEU A 328 2.62 16.18 1.23
C LEU A 328 2.50 17.11 0.03
N VAL A 329 3.51 17.15 -0.85
CA VAL A 329 3.45 17.92 -2.08
C VAL A 329 2.40 17.36 -3.03
N TYR A 330 2.32 16.04 -3.19
CA TYR A 330 1.32 15.41 -4.04
C TYR A 330 -0.09 15.80 -3.60
N TYR A 331 -0.44 15.52 -2.34
CA TYR A 331 -1.78 15.81 -1.82
C TYR A 331 -2.07 17.31 -1.70
N GLY A 332 -1.06 18.11 -1.37
CA GLY A 332 -1.17 19.57 -1.38
C GLY A 332 -1.49 20.10 -2.77
N GLY A 333 -0.81 19.60 -3.80
CA GLY A 333 -1.08 19.95 -5.20
C GLY A 333 -2.49 19.54 -5.66
N VAL A 334 -2.91 18.30 -5.34
CA VAL A 334 -4.27 17.81 -5.62
C VAL A 334 -5.32 18.69 -4.93
N TYR A 335 -5.13 18.98 -3.65
CA TYR A 335 -6.05 19.81 -2.87
C TYR A 335 -6.17 21.23 -3.44
N LEU A 336 -5.05 21.86 -3.79
CA LEU A 336 -5.03 23.20 -4.40
C LEU A 336 -5.73 23.23 -5.75
N PHE A 337 -5.53 22.19 -6.56
CA PHE A 337 -6.17 22.07 -7.85
C PHE A 337 -7.70 21.95 -7.72
N ILE A 338 -8.15 21.07 -6.82
CA ILE A 338 -9.57 20.85 -6.56
C ILE A 338 -10.23 22.10 -5.95
N ASP A 339 -9.53 22.86 -5.12
CA ASP A 339 -10.04 24.13 -4.58
C ASP A 339 -10.30 25.16 -5.69
N LEU A 340 -9.38 25.28 -6.65
CA LEU A 340 -9.55 26.16 -7.81
C LEU A 340 -10.68 25.68 -8.72
N GLU A 341 -10.77 24.38 -8.97
CA GLU A 341 -11.82 23.79 -9.81
C GLU A 341 -13.21 24.00 -9.17
N THR A 342 -13.32 23.81 -7.86
CA THR A 342 -14.54 24.09 -7.09
C THR A 342 -14.99 25.55 -7.24
N LYS A 343 -14.04 26.49 -7.10
CA LYS A 343 -14.32 27.93 -7.27
C LYS A 343 -14.73 28.25 -8.71
N ARG A 344 -14.09 27.62 -9.70
CA ARG A 344 -14.44 27.74 -11.11
C ARG A 344 -15.87 27.29 -11.40
N LEU A 345 -16.32 26.23 -10.73
CA LEU A 345 -17.68 25.69 -10.86
C LEU A 345 -18.71 26.44 -10.02
N GLY A 346 -18.29 27.34 -9.14
CA GLY A 346 -19.18 28.09 -8.23
C GLY A 346 -19.89 27.25 -7.18
N LEU A 347 -19.30 26.10 -6.80
CA LEU A 347 -19.92 25.15 -5.88
C LEU A 347 -19.83 25.63 -4.43
N LYS A 348 -20.92 25.40 -3.69
CA LYS A 348 -21.04 25.74 -2.26
C LYS A 348 -20.70 24.54 -1.36
N GLY A 349 -20.57 24.77 -0.05
CA GLY A 349 -20.47 23.69 0.94
C GLY A 349 -21.83 23.01 1.15
N MET A 350 -21.81 21.89 1.86
CA MET A 350 -23.02 21.15 2.25
C MET A 350 -23.81 21.89 3.34
N ALA A 351 -25.13 21.65 3.41
CA ALA A 351 -26.00 22.22 4.43
C ALA A 351 -25.59 21.77 5.85
N ALA A 352 -25.77 22.66 6.82
CA ALA A 352 -25.32 22.44 8.21
C ALA A 352 -26.01 21.26 8.93
N GLU A 353 -27.21 20.92 8.52
CA GLU A 353 -28.05 19.86 9.10
C GLU A 353 -27.51 18.44 8.86
N ALA A 354 -26.60 18.27 7.90
CA ALA A 354 -26.02 16.98 7.54
C ALA A 354 -24.86 16.56 8.46
N PHE A 355 -24.46 17.38 9.45
CA PHE A 355 -23.24 17.15 10.22
C PHE A 355 -23.51 16.68 11.64
N LYS A 356 -22.76 15.63 12.06
CA LYS A 356 -22.72 15.17 13.44
C LYS A 356 -21.87 16.14 14.31
N THR A 357 -22.07 16.12 15.62
CA THR A 357 -21.24 16.94 16.52
C THR A 357 -19.80 16.46 16.54
N MET A 358 -18.82 17.37 16.65
CA MET A 358 -17.40 16.98 16.76
C MET A 358 -17.14 16.04 17.96
N ALA A 359 -17.89 16.22 19.06
CA ALA A 359 -17.82 15.35 20.22
C ALA A 359 -18.14 13.88 19.89
N TYR A 360 -19.02 13.60 18.91
CA TYR A 360 -19.32 12.24 18.45
C TYR A 360 -18.07 11.58 17.88
N PHE A 361 -17.33 12.28 17.04
CA PHE A 361 -16.11 11.74 16.43
C PHE A 361 -14.96 11.60 17.43
N LEU A 362 -14.77 12.61 18.31
CA LEU A 362 -13.73 12.56 19.33
C LEU A 362 -13.93 11.39 20.31
N ARG A 363 -15.18 11.03 20.62
CA ARG A 363 -15.47 9.85 21.45
C ARG A 363 -15.09 8.54 20.78
N LYS A 364 -15.12 8.48 19.45
CA LYS A 364 -14.79 7.28 18.64
C LYS A 364 -13.38 7.30 18.05
N LEU A 365 -12.54 8.27 18.44
CA LEU A 365 -11.19 8.42 17.89
C LEU A 365 -10.30 7.18 18.10
N TYR A 366 -10.61 6.37 19.12
CA TYR A 366 -9.90 5.11 19.39
C TYR A 366 -9.98 4.09 18.24
N ILE A 367 -10.95 4.23 17.31
CA ILE A 367 -11.06 3.41 16.09
C ILE A 367 -9.81 3.56 15.21
N LEU A 368 -9.13 4.71 15.27
CA LEU A 368 -7.88 4.96 14.55
C LEU A 368 -6.63 4.42 15.26
N LEU A 369 -6.77 3.90 16.48
CA LEU A 369 -5.62 3.39 17.25
C LEU A 369 -4.77 2.36 16.51
N PRO A 370 -5.32 1.38 15.77
CA PRO A 370 -4.51 0.45 14.98
C PRO A 370 -3.60 1.13 13.97
N ILE A 371 -4.08 2.21 13.32
CA ILE A 371 -3.29 3.00 12.36
C ILE A 371 -2.17 3.76 13.08
N VAL A 372 -2.46 4.30 14.25
CA VAL A 372 -1.44 4.96 15.08
C VAL A 372 -0.37 3.97 15.52
N VAL A 373 -0.78 2.77 15.98
CA VAL A 373 0.15 1.73 16.44
C VAL A 373 1.07 1.28 15.34
N ILE A 374 0.56 0.99 14.14
CA ILE A 374 1.40 0.57 13.02
C ILE A 374 2.37 1.69 12.60
N THR A 375 1.90 2.95 12.61
CA THR A 375 2.74 4.10 12.27
C THR A 375 3.90 4.25 13.25
N VAL A 376 3.61 4.20 14.56
CA VAL A 376 4.64 4.30 15.61
C VAL A 376 5.61 3.13 15.53
N ALA A 377 5.10 1.90 15.35
CA ALA A 377 5.93 0.71 15.24
C ALA A 377 6.92 0.80 14.06
N LEU A 378 6.42 1.19 12.89
CA LEU A 378 7.24 1.34 11.69
C LEU A 378 8.28 2.46 11.83
N VAL A 379 7.91 3.63 12.35
CA VAL A 379 8.84 4.76 12.56
C VAL A 379 9.93 4.37 13.57
N TRP A 380 9.62 3.58 14.59
CA TRP A 380 10.60 3.07 15.54
C TRP A 380 11.49 1.93 15.00
N GLY A 381 11.30 1.55 13.73
CA GLY A 381 12.13 0.55 13.06
C GLY A 381 11.82 -0.89 13.45
N ILE A 382 10.59 -1.17 13.93
CA ILE A 382 10.10 -2.54 14.09
C ILE A 382 9.89 -3.12 12.69
N ALA A 383 10.27 -4.39 12.51
CA ALA A 383 10.12 -5.07 11.24
C ALA A 383 8.68 -4.97 10.71
N PRO A 384 8.48 -4.61 9.43
CA PRO A 384 7.15 -4.25 8.89
C PRO A 384 6.08 -5.30 9.12
N GLN A 385 6.40 -6.58 8.91
CA GLN A 385 5.47 -7.70 9.12
C GLN A 385 5.01 -7.83 10.58
N ILE A 386 5.93 -7.61 11.52
CA ILE A 386 5.65 -7.66 12.95
C ILE A 386 4.77 -6.47 13.35
N ALA A 387 5.07 -5.27 12.82
CA ALA A 387 4.25 -4.08 13.02
C ALA A 387 2.80 -4.27 12.52
N ALA A 388 2.62 -4.90 11.34
CA ALA A 388 1.30 -5.17 10.78
C ALA A 388 0.50 -6.15 11.64
N ILE A 389 1.08 -7.28 12.02
CA ILE A 389 0.39 -8.31 12.84
C ILE A 389 0.07 -7.80 14.25
N SER A 390 0.96 -7.04 14.87
CA SER A 390 0.68 -6.45 16.18
C SER A 390 -0.46 -5.45 16.13
N SER A 391 -0.46 -4.62 15.08
CA SER A 391 -1.53 -3.63 14.87
C SER A 391 -2.86 -4.30 14.55
N LEU A 392 -2.85 -5.46 13.88
CA LEU A 392 -4.02 -6.30 13.70
C LEU A 392 -4.56 -6.81 15.04
N GLY A 393 -3.70 -7.25 15.97
CA GLY A 393 -4.13 -7.60 17.32
C GLY A 393 -4.82 -6.45 18.05
N VAL A 394 -4.28 -5.23 17.93
CA VAL A 394 -4.90 -4.02 18.47
C VAL A 394 -6.23 -3.71 17.76
N ALA A 395 -6.30 -3.90 16.43
CA ALA A 395 -7.53 -3.69 15.66
C ALA A 395 -8.65 -4.65 16.08
N ILE A 396 -8.31 -5.92 16.29
CA ILE A 396 -9.25 -6.94 16.80
C ILE A 396 -9.82 -6.51 18.14
N TRP A 397 -8.97 -6.02 19.03
CA TRP A 397 -9.39 -5.57 20.33
C TRP A 397 -10.24 -4.28 20.28
N VAL A 398 -9.86 -3.29 19.46
CA VAL A 398 -10.65 -2.08 19.17
C VAL A 398 -12.02 -2.44 18.62
N ALA A 399 -12.09 -3.40 17.67
CA ALA A 399 -13.34 -3.87 17.08
C ALA A 399 -14.29 -4.46 18.13
N TRP A 400 -13.75 -5.14 19.13
CA TRP A 400 -14.55 -5.70 20.21
C TRP A 400 -15.20 -4.62 21.04
N ILE A 401 -14.47 -3.53 21.36
CA ILE A 401 -14.97 -2.44 22.21
C ILE A 401 -16.00 -1.57 21.47
N SER A 402 -15.85 -1.39 20.14
CA SER A 402 -16.49 -0.30 19.41
C SER A 402 -17.98 -0.47 19.12
N ARG A 403 -18.55 -1.67 19.20
CA ARG A 403 -19.88 -1.97 18.63
C ARG A 403 -21.05 -2.15 19.58
N ASP A 404 -20.82 -2.45 20.84
CA ASP A 404 -21.91 -2.47 21.79
C ASP A 404 -21.98 -1.16 22.54
N GLU A 405 -23.18 -0.62 22.73
CA GLU A 405 -23.39 0.54 23.58
C GLU A 405 -22.96 0.20 25.02
N ILE A 406 -21.73 0.58 25.36
CA ILE A 406 -21.20 0.37 26.71
C ILE A 406 -21.67 1.53 27.58
N TYR A 407 -22.70 1.31 28.33
CA TYR A 407 -23.16 2.29 29.31
C TYR A 407 -22.05 2.57 30.33
N GLY A 408 -21.47 3.76 30.26
CA GLY A 408 -20.73 4.42 31.36
C GLY A 408 -19.23 4.14 31.48
N ASN A 409 -18.64 3.09 30.90
CA ASN A 409 -17.25 2.70 31.12
C ASN A 409 -16.33 2.76 29.90
N GLU A 410 -16.80 3.33 28.78
CA GLU A 410 -16.00 3.45 27.53
C GLU A 410 -14.65 4.13 27.76
N LYS A 411 -14.60 5.18 28.58
CA LYS A 411 -13.37 5.92 28.90
C LYS A 411 -12.31 5.04 29.56
N LEU A 412 -12.73 4.10 30.41
CA LEU A 412 -11.82 3.20 31.13
C LEU A 412 -11.19 2.21 30.16
N TYR A 413 -11.99 1.60 29.26
CA TYR A 413 -11.47 0.64 28.28
C TYR A 413 -10.54 1.31 27.25
N VAL A 414 -10.87 2.52 26.81
CA VAL A 414 -9.98 3.32 25.95
C VAL A 414 -8.67 3.67 26.67
N ALA A 415 -8.74 4.09 27.92
CA ALA A 415 -7.54 4.39 28.73
C ALA A 415 -6.66 3.14 28.93
N ILE A 416 -7.28 2.00 29.20
CA ILE A 416 -6.59 0.72 29.33
C ILE A 416 -5.88 0.33 28.02
N SER A 417 -6.54 0.58 26.87
CA SER A 417 -5.94 0.30 25.54
C SER A 417 -4.74 1.16 25.23
N LEU A 418 -4.92 2.46 25.44
CA LEU A 418 -3.85 3.41 25.21
C LEU A 418 -2.66 3.08 26.11
N LEU A 419 -2.93 2.74 27.38
CA LEU A 419 -1.89 2.35 28.31
C LEU A 419 -1.22 1.04 27.91
N ALA A 420 -1.98 -0.01 27.52
CA ALA A 420 -1.43 -1.27 27.05
C ALA A 420 -0.55 -1.07 25.82
N THR A 421 -1.03 -0.26 24.86
CA THR A 421 -0.27 0.10 23.65
C THR A 421 1.02 0.85 24.00
N LEU A 422 0.94 1.85 24.88
CA LEU A 422 2.10 2.60 25.35
C LEU A 422 3.12 1.68 26.01
N LEU A 423 2.66 0.75 26.85
CA LEU A 423 3.50 -0.19 27.58
C LEU A 423 4.16 -1.24 26.69
N MET A 424 3.56 -1.60 25.53
CA MET A 424 4.22 -2.44 24.52
C MET A 424 5.51 -1.80 24.00
N PHE A 425 5.54 -0.49 23.89
CA PHE A 425 6.65 0.26 23.29
C PHE A 425 7.66 0.82 24.28
N LEU A 426 7.43 0.75 25.60
CA LEU A 426 8.38 1.20 26.62
C LEU A 426 9.61 0.27 26.72
N GLY A 427 10.79 0.86 26.93
CA GLY A 427 12.11 0.19 26.86
C GLY A 427 12.35 -0.98 27.80
N LYS A 428 13.48 -1.68 27.61
CA LYS A 428 13.87 -2.91 28.34
C LYS A 428 14.00 -2.73 29.85
N ASP A 429 14.49 -1.57 30.30
CA ASP A 429 14.79 -1.31 31.72
C ASP A 429 13.55 -1.17 32.60
N ILE A 430 12.41 -0.91 31.96
CA ILE A 430 11.10 -0.76 32.62
C ILE A 430 10.31 -2.10 32.61
N GLY A 431 10.84 -3.17 31.98
CA GLY A 431 10.10 -4.41 31.71
C GLY A 431 9.52 -5.08 32.95
N ARG A 432 10.33 -5.32 33.99
CA ARG A 432 9.92 -6.02 35.22
C ARG A 432 8.96 -5.16 36.07
N GLN A 433 9.28 -3.88 36.22
CA GLN A 433 8.44 -2.95 36.97
C GLN A 433 7.10 -2.71 36.26
N THR A 434 7.11 -2.63 34.92
CA THR A 434 5.90 -2.44 34.11
C THR A 434 4.99 -3.68 34.14
N ALA A 435 5.56 -4.90 34.12
CA ALA A 435 4.79 -6.12 34.28
C ALA A 435 4.12 -6.19 35.65
N MET A 436 4.82 -5.78 36.71
CA MET A 436 4.25 -5.68 38.06
C MET A 436 3.16 -4.62 38.16
N VAL A 437 3.34 -3.44 37.54
CA VAL A 437 2.33 -2.40 37.50
C VAL A 437 1.08 -2.85 36.72
N LEU A 438 1.26 -3.56 35.60
CA LEU A 438 0.12 -4.11 34.85
C LEU A 438 -0.61 -5.21 35.62
N ALA A 439 0.12 -6.08 36.31
CA ALA A 439 -0.49 -7.09 37.18
C ALA A 439 -1.23 -6.45 38.36
N ALA A 440 -0.65 -5.40 38.97
CA ALA A 440 -1.28 -4.64 40.04
C ALA A 440 -2.52 -3.89 39.55
N MET A 441 -2.47 -3.26 38.34
CA MET A 441 -3.65 -2.64 37.72
C MET A 441 -4.74 -3.66 37.41
N PHE A 442 -4.37 -4.86 36.94
CA PHE A 442 -5.31 -5.96 36.72
C PHE A 442 -5.99 -6.36 38.04
N LEU A 443 -5.20 -6.60 39.10
CA LEU A 443 -5.73 -6.91 40.43
C LEU A 443 -6.61 -5.78 40.99
N LEU A 444 -6.24 -4.53 40.75
CA LEU A 444 -7.05 -3.37 41.15
C LEU A 444 -8.38 -3.31 40.37
N LEU A 445 -8.36 -3.60 39.07
CA LEU A 445 -9.57 -3.66 38.24
C LEU A 445 -10.49 -4.81 38.67
N VAL A 446 -9.92 -5.97 39.00
CA VAL A 446 -10.67 -7.10 39.58
C VAL A 446 -11.28 -6.69 40.93
N ALA A 447 -10.48 -6.08 41.81
CA ALA A 447 -10.92 -5.64 43.12
C ALA A 447 -12.04 -4.57 43.04
N LEU A 448 -11.87 -3.56 42.17
CA LEU A 448 -12.91 -2.53 41.96
C LEU A 448 -14.18 -3.13 41.35
N GLY A 449 -14.08 -4.12 40.49
CA GLY A 449 -15.21 -4.85 39.93
C GLY A 449 -15.97 -5.65 41.01
N VAL A 450 -15.25 -6.29 41.91
CA VAL A 450 -15.82 -7.08 43.04
C VAL A 450 -16.46 -6.14 44.07
N MET A 451 -15.87 -4.96 44.31
CA MET A 451 -16.38 -4.02 45.34
C MET A 451 -17.62 -3.24 44.92
N LYS A 452 -17.87 -3.00 43.64
CA LYS A 452 -19.09 -2.38 43.14
C LYS A 452 -20.18 -3.43 42.92
N LYS A 453 -21.01 -3.69 43.91
CA LYS A 453 -22.26 -4.45 43.78
C LYS A 453 -23.10 -3.82 42.64
N GLY A 454 -23.24 -4.49 41.50
CA GLY A 454 -24.07 -4.05 40.38
C GLY A 454 -23.37 -3.81 39.06
N VAL A 455 -22.04 -3.85 38.99
CA VAL A 455 -21.34 -3.94 37.72
C VAL A 455 -21.32 -5.43 37.32
N ALA A 456 -22.20 -5.83 36.43
CA ALA A 456 -22.11 -7.14 35.81
C ALA A 456 -20.71 -7.23 35.18
N PHE A 457 -19.88 -8.17 35.65
CA PHE A 457 -18.65 -8.56 35.00
C PHE A 457 -19.06 -9.08 33.62
N ASN A 458 -19.09 -8.20 32.64
CA ASN A 458 -19.42 -8.60 31.30
C ASN A 458 -18.17 -9.22 30.64
N GLU A 459 -18.40 -9.98 29.60
CA GLU A 459 -17.40 -10.66 28.80
C GLU A 459 -16.24 -9.72 28.39
N LYS A 460 -16.51 -8.42 28.15
CA LYS A 460 -15.54 -7.38 27.79
C LYS A 460 -14.51 -7.08 28.87
N PHE A 461 -14.93 -7.09 30.15
CA PHE A 461 -14.02 -6.91 31.26
C PHE A 461 -13.01 -8.06 31.34
N TYR A 462 -13.49 -9.30 31.31
CA TYR A 462 -12.61 -10.48 31.35
C TYR A 462 -11.63 -10.50 30.18
N ILE A 463 -12.08 -10.11 29.01
CA ILE A 463 -11.29 -10.05 27.80
C ILE A 463 -10.19 -8.99 27.90
N SER A 464 -10.55 -7.76 28.26
CA SER A 464 -9.58 -6.68 28.43
C SER A 464 -8.56 -7.00 29.51
N ALA A 465 -9.01 -7.61 30.59
CA ALA A 465 -8.16 -8.05 31.68
C ALA A 465 -7.23 -9.19 31.27
N THR A 466 -7.72 -10.16 30.50
CA THR A 466 -6.91 -11.27 29.97
C THR A 466 -5.87 -10.76 28.96
N PHE A 467 -6.23 -9.81 28.11
CA PHE A 467 -5.33 -9.20 27.15
C PHE A 467 -4.20 -8.43 27.84
N LEU A 468 -4.51 -7.62 28.87
CA LEU A 468 -3.50 -6.94 29.68
C LEU A 468 -2.58 -7.88 30.42
N LEU A 469 -3.14 -8.93 31.04
CA LEU A 469 -2.37 -9.96 31.73
C LEU A 469 -1.44 -10.67 30.76
N PHE A 470 -1.92 -11.00 29.56
CA PHE A 470 -1.10 -11.64 28.53
C PHE A 470 0.06 -10.74 28.09
N ILE A 471 -0.18 -9.45 27.83
CA ILE A 471 0.90 -8.50 27.51
C ILE A 471 1.92 -8.41 28.66
N ALA A 472 1.44 -8.33 29.91
CA ALA A 472 2.31 -8.27 31.07
C ALA A 472 3.17 -9.54 31.22
N LEU A 473 2.56 -10.69 31.01
CA LEU A 473 3.23 -12.00 31.12
C LEU A 473 4.25 -12.21 29.99
N THR A 474 3.89 -11.86 28.76
CA THR A 474 4.83 -11.92 27.61
C THR A 474 5.98 -10.94 27.79
N LYS A 475 5.73 -9.73 28.31
CA LYS A 475 6.78 -8.75 28.60
C LYS A 475 7.73 -9.23 29.73
N TYR A 476 7.22 -9.96 30.70
CA TYR A 476 8.02 -10.55 31.76
C TYR A 476 8.89 -11.73 31.27
N LEU A 477 8.30 -12.58 30.41
CA LEU A 477 8.93 -13.83 29.95
C LEU A 477 9.81 -13.61 28.70
N LEU A 478 9.50 -12.65 27.83
CA LEU A 478 10.21 -12.41 26.57
C LEU A 478 11.12 -11.18 26.68
N MET A 479 12.35 -11.31 26.21
CA MET A 479 13.34 -10.23 26.29
C MET A 479 13.35 -9.30 25.08
N SER A 480 12.90 -9.77 23.90
CA SER A 480 12.91 -8.99 22.65
C SER A 480 11.63 -8.19 22.49
N LYS A 481 11.76 -6.91 22.08
CA LYS A 481 10.59 -6.07 21.73
C LYS A 481 9.76 -6.69 20.63
N GLU A 482 10.41 -7.28 19.62
CA GLU A 482 9.77 -7.91 18.48
C GLU A 482 8.94 -9.12 18.89
N GLN A 483 9.45 -9.97 19.77
CA GLN A 483 8.72 -11.12 20.29
C GLN A 483 7.45 -10.71 21.04
N ILE A 484 7.54 -9.68 21.89
CA ILE A 484 6.37 -9.17 22.65
C ILE A 484 5.30 -8.66 21.69
N VAL A 485 5.73 -7.87 20.70
CA VAL A 485 4.85 -7.25 19.71
C VAL A 485 4.19 -8.33 18.84
N LEU A 486 4.95 -9.32 18.37
CA LEU A 486 4.45 -10.45 17.59
C LEU A 486 3.44 -11.28 18.39
N MET A 487 3.79 -11.66 19.62
CA MET A 487 2.91 -12.43 20.50
C MET A 487 1.57 -11.73 20.75
N THR A 488 1.60 -10.40 20.92
CA THR A 488 0.37 -9.63 21.11
C THR A 488 -0.55 -9.71 19.88
N GLY A 489 0.01 -9.62 18.67
CA GLY A 489 -0.75 -9.75 17.44
C GLY A 489 -1.37 -11.13 17.24
N VAL A 490 -0.54 -12.16 17.36
CA VAL A 490 -0.98 -13.55 17.17
C VAL A 490 -1.97 -13.97 18.25
N PHE A 491 -1.75 -13.56 19.49
CA PHE A 491 -2.71 -13.80 20.57
C PHE A 491 -4.08 -13.15 20.24
N GLY A 492 -4.10 -11.91 19.74
CA GLY A 492 -5.33 -11.27 19.31
C GLY A 492 -6.09 -12.09 18.26
N ILE A 493 -5.39 -12.64 17.26
CA ILE A 493 -5.98 -13.48 16.21
C ILE A 493 -6.55 -14.78 16.80
N ILE A 494 -5.74 -15.53 17.58
CA ILE A 494 -6.16 -16.79 18.21
C ILE A 494 -7.34 -16.55 19.15
N PHE A 495 -7.25 -15.49 19.95
CA PHE A 495 -8.30 -15.09 20.87
C PHE A 495 -9.61 -14.75 20.15
N SER A 496 -9.54 -14.00 19.04
CA SER A 496 -10.73 -13.69 18.24
C SER A 496 -11.43 -14.95 17.70
N ILE A 497 -10.63 -15.94 17.30
CA ILE A 497 -11.16 -17.22 16.78
C ILE A 497 -11.76 -18.06 17.90
N LEU A 498 -11.05 -18.27 19.00
CA LEU A 498 -11.49 -19.18 20.06
C LEU A 498 -12.63 -18.61 20.90
N VAL A 499 -12.51 -17.36 21.32
CA VAL A 499 -13.49 -16.71 22.19
C VAL A 499 -14.62 -16.12 21.39
N GLY A 500 -14.34 -15.48 20.26
CA GLY A 500 -15.37 -14.91 19.39
C GLY A 500 -16.33 -15.94 18.82
N TYR A 501 -15.86 -17.16 18.47
CA TYR A 501 -16.70 -18.27 18.02
C TYR A 501 -17.71 -18.73 19.09
N ARG A 502 -17.30 -18.72 20.36
CA ARG A 502 -18.14 -19.14 21.49
C ARG A 502 -18.88 -18.00 22.16
N SER A 503 -18.63 -16.75 21.74
CA SER A 503 -19.25 -15.58 22.34
C SER A 503 -20.76 -15.59 22.17
N SER A 504 -21.48 -15.27 23.24
CA SER A 504 -22.91 -15.00 23.18
C SER A 504 -23.24 -13.61 22.64
N MET A 505 -22.24 -12.70 22.63
CA MET A 505 -22.37 -11.31 22.20
C MET A 505 -22.22 -11.17 20.69
N ASP A 506 -23.01 -10.27 20.09
CA ASP A 506 -22.95 -10.01 18.65
C ASP A 506 -21.60 -9.42 18.22
N SER A 507 -20.95 -8.62 19.07
CA SER A 507 -19.59 -8.11 18.85
C SER A 507 -18.54 -9.23 18.72
N GLY A 508 -18.63 -10.26 19.59
CA GLY A 508 -17.71 -11.38 19.55
C GLY A 508 -17.86 -12.23 18.29
N LYS A 509 -19.12 -12.58 17.94
CA LYS A 509 -19.42 -13.32 16.70
C LYS A 509 -18.96 -12.55 15.46
N MET A 510 -19.17 -11.26 15.46
CA MET A 510 -18.78 -10.41 14.34
C MET A 510 -17.27 -10.31 14.22
N MET A 511 -16.53 -10.19 15.33
CA MET A 511 -15.09 -10.15 15.32
C MET A 511 -14.50 -11.46 14.78
N TYR A 512 -15.03 -12.60 15.19
CA TYR A 512 -14.67 -13.90 14.60
C TYR A 512 -14.88 -13.90 13.09
N ARG A 513 -16.08 -13.48 12.62
CA ARG A 513 -16.38 -13.40 11.19
C ARG A 513 -15.42 -12.45 10.48
N ALA A 514 -15.18 -11.26 11.02
CA ALA A 514 -14.29 -10.27 10.44
C ALA A 514 -12.86 -10.80 10.31
N THR A 515 -12.33 -11.50 11.34
CA THR A 515 -10.99 -12.11 11.29
C THR A 515 -10.91 -13.22 10.25
N TYR A 516 -11.89 -14.12 10.27
CA TYR A 516 -11.97 -15.24 9.33
C TYR A 516 -12.12 -14.77 7.87
N GLU A 517 -13.04 -13.85 7.61
CA GLU A 517 -13.25 -13.29 6.28
C GLU A 517 -12.07 -12.46 5.81
N ALA A 518 -11.46 -11.64 6.68
CA ALA A 518 -10.28 -10.85 6.34
C ALA A 518 -9.08 -11.73 5.94
N MET A 519 -8.88 -12.87 6.62
CA MET A 519 -7.81 -13.81 6.24
C MET A 519 -8.06 -14.44 4.87
N ILE A 520 -9.32 -14.80 4.57
CA ILE A 520 -9.70 -15.33 3.25
C ILE A 520 -9.54 -14.25 2.17
N ASP A 521 -10.01 -13.04 2.44
CA ASP A 521 -9.90 -11.92 1.51
C ASP A 521 -8.44 -11.55 1.27
N ALA A 522 -7.59 -11.58 2.31
CA ALA A 522 -6.15 -11.37 2.17
C ALA A 522 -5.50 -12.43 1.25
N GLY A 523 -5.80 -13.70 1.45
CA GLY A 523 -5.29 -14.77 0.61
C GLY A 523 -5.75 -14.66 -0.84
N LYS A 524 -6.99 -14.24 -1.10
CA LYS A 524 -7.50 -14.01 -2.46
C LYS A 524 -6.89 -12.77 -3.11
N THR A 525 -6.78 -11.66 -2.38
CA THR A 525 -6.22 -10.40 -2.90
C THR A 525 -4.72 -10.51 -3.17
N SER A 526 -3.99 -11.30 -2.38
CA SER A 526 -2.56 -11.52 -2.58
C SER A 526 -2.23 -12.20 -3.91
N VAL A 527 -3.18 -12.93 -4.53
CA VAL A 527 -2.96 -13.64 -5.80
C VAL A 527 -2.45 -12.71 -6.89
N SER A 528 -3.11 -11.58 -7.13
CA SER A 528 -2.74 -10.66 -8.21
C SER A 528 -1.36 -10.01 -7.97
N VAL A 529 -1.09 -9.60 -6.74
CA VAL A 529 0.15 -8.91 -6.37
C VAL A 529 1.33 -9.87 -6.38
N MET A 530 1.16 -11.07 -5.82
CA MET A 530 2.22 -12.09 -5.75
C MET A 530 2.56 -12.67 -7.13
N LEU A 531 1.57 -12.93 -8.00
CA LEU A 531 1.82 -13.37 -9.37
C LEU A 531 2.50 -12.29 -10.22
N ALA A 532 2.13 -11.01 -10.00
CA ALA A 532 2.82 -9.89 -10.63
C ALA A 532 4.29 -9.83 -10.21
N ALA A 533 4.58 -10.02 -8.94
CA ALA A 533 5.93 -10.03 -8.40
C ALA A 533 6.77 -11.22 -8.91
N ALA A 534 6.18 -12.43 -8.94
CA ALA A 534 6.84 -13.60 -9.50
C ALA A 534 7.18 -13.43 -11.00
N SER A 535 6.24 -12.83 -11.76
CA SER A 535 6.45 -12.53 -13.18
C SER A 535 7.54 -11.48 -13.39
N ALA A 536 7.58 -10.43 -12.57
CA ALA A 536 8.64 -9.43 -12.60
C ALA A 536 9.99 -10.02 -12.14
N GLY A 537 9.96 -10.96 -11.19
CA GLY A 537 11.13 -11.74 -10.78
C GLY A 537 11.72 -12.57 -11.92
N LEU A 538 10.89 -13.16 -12.80
CA LEU A 538 11.38 -13.83 -14.00
C LEU A 538 12.14 -12.87 -14.92
N ILE A 539 11.66 -11.64 -15.11
CA ILE A 539 12.37 -10.60 -15.87
C ILE A 539 13.70 -10.24 -15.19
N GLN A 540 13.68 -10.03 -13.87
CA GLN A 540 14.89 -9.78 -13.08
C GLN A 540 15.91 -10.91 -13.25
N GLY A 541 15.49 -12.16 -13.10
CA GLY A 541 16.35 -13.33 -13.26
C GLY A 541 17.02 -13.40 -14.63
N VAL A 542 16.28 -13.10 -15.70
CA VAL A 542 16.84 -13.01 -17.06
C VAL A 542 17.89 -11.90 -17.16
N LEU A 543 17.58 -10.70 -16.69
CA LEU A 543 18.51 -9.55 -16.74
C LEU A 543 19.78 -9.81 -15.93
N THR A 544 19.66 -10.45 -14.76
CA THR A 544 20.80 -10.85 -13.92
C THR A 544 21.65 -11.93 -14.63
N MET A 545 21.01 -12.97 -15.15
CA MET A 545 21.68 -14.10 -15.82
C MET A 545 22.47 -13.67 -17.06
N THR A 546 21.94 -12.71 -17.81
CA THR A 546 22.56 -12.20 -19.06
C THR A 546 23.52 -11.04 -18.85
N GLY A 547 23.57 -10.45 -17.64
CA GLY A 547 24.36 -9.24 -17.33
C GLY A 547 23.84 -7.96 -17.98
N GLU A 548 22.64 -7.99 -18.57
CA GLU A 548 22.07 -6.85 -19.31
C GLU A 548 21.65 -5.67 -18.42
N LEU A 549 21.54 -5.86 -17.11
CA LEU A 549 21.25 -4.75 -16.19
C LEU A 549 22.18 -3.55 -16.39
N THR A 550 23.47 -3.82 -16.56
CA THR A 550 24.49 -2.78 -16.78
C THR A 550 24.46 -2.25 -18.20
N ASN A 551 24.32 -3.14 -19.19
CA ASN A 551 24.33 -2.79 -20.61
C ASN A 551 23.16 -1.90 -21.01
N ILE A 552 21.96 -2.20 -20.51
CA ILE A 552 20.75 -1.37 -20.75
C ILE A 552 20.98 0.05 -20.23
N GLY A 553 21.59 0.20 -19.06
CA GLY A 553 21.95 1.51 -18.52
C GLY A 553 22.85 2.32 -19.46
N TYR A 554 23.92 1.72 -19.96
CA TYR A 554 24.82 2.38 -20.93
C TYR A 554 24.12 2.72 -22.25
N ARG A 555 23.27 1.83 -22.79
CA ARG A 555 22.50 2.08 -24.02
C ARG A 555 21.53 3.26 -23.84
N LEU A 556 20.83 3.37 -22.70
CA LEU A 556 19.95 4.49 -22.39
C LEU A 556 20.72 5.81 -22.28
N ILE A 557 21.89 5.81 -21.64
CA ILE A 557 22.75 6.99 -21.57
C ILE A 557 23.24 7.40 -22.97
N SER A 558 23.62 6.44 -23.80
CA SER A 558 24.05 6.70 -25.19
C SER A 558 22.90 7.29 -26.02
N LEU A 559 21.69 6.74 -25.92
CA LEU A 559 20.50 7.26 -26.61
C LEU A 559 20.16 8.71 -26.21
N THR A 560 20.46 9.08 -24.99
CA THR A 560 20.22 10.44 -24.48
C THR A 560 21.43 11.37 -24.66
N HIS A 561 22.49 10.93 -25.31
CA HIS A 561 23.76 11.66 -25.44
C HIS A 561 24.28 12.19 -24.11
N GLY A 562 24.04 11.49 -23.00
CA GLY A 562 24.41 11.91 -21.65
C GLY A 562 23.57 13.07 -21.10
N ASN A 563 22.47 13.46 -21.72
CA ASN A 563 21.60 14.52 -21.23
C ASN A 563 20.65 13.98 -20.16
N LEU A 564 20.82 14.46 -18.92
CA LEU A 564 20.04 14.04 -17.77
C LEU A 564 18.53 14.29 -17.95
N TRP A 565 18.14 15.46 -18.42
CA TRP A 565 16.74 15.83 -18.58
C TRP A 565 16.02 14.96 -19.61
N LEU A 566 16.74 14.65 -20.71
CA LEU A 566 16.19 13.73 -21.72
C LEU A 566 16.09 12.30 -21.17
N LEU A 567 17.05 11.84 -20.38
CA LEU A 567 16.99 10.53 -19.72
C LEU A 567 15.81 10.45 -18.74
N LEU A 568 15.61 11.47 -17.90
CA LEU A 568 14.47 11.53 -16.98
C LEU A 568 13.14 11.56 -17.74
N LEU A 569 13.06 12.33 -18.82
CA LEU A 569 11.85 12.37 -19.66
C LEU A 569 11.56 11.00 -20.30
N LEU A 570 12.56 10.36 -20.88
CA LEU A 570 12.40 9.00 -21.45
C LEU A 570 12.03 7.99 -20.38
N THR A 571 12.62 8.06 -19.19
CA THR A 571 12.27 7.21 -18.06
C THR A 571 10.80 7.40 -17.64
N MET A 572 10.33 8.63 -17.57
CA MET A 572 8.92 8.94 -17.30
C MET A 572 8.01 8.28 -18.32
N VAL A 573 8.27 8.51 -19.61
CA VAL A 573 7.46 7.96 -20.72
C VAL A 573 7.48 6.43 -20.71
N PHE A 574 8.65 5.85 -20.53
CA PHE A 574 8.83 4.40 -20.44
C PHE A 574 8.06 3.79 -19.26
N SER A 575 8.16 4.41 -18.07
CA SER A 575 7.43 3.96 -16.87
C SER A 575 5.92 4.05 -17.05
N LEU A 576 5.42 5.12 -17.67
CA LEU A 576 4.00 5.29 -17.95
C LEU A 576 3.50 4.26 -18.97
N ILE A 577 4.26 4.01 -20.04
CA ILE A 577 3.90 3.01 -21.07
C ILE A 577 3.90 1.60 -20.48
N LEU A 578 4.93 1.21 -19.74
CA LEU A 578 4.99 -0.10 -19.09
C LEU A 578 3.89 -0.30 -18.07
N GLY A 579 3.49 0.77 -17.38
CA GLY A 579 2.38 0.71 -16.40
C GLY A 579 1.01 0.55 -17.02
N MET A 580 0.88 0.66 -18.34
CA MET A 580 -0.41 0.48 -19.02
C MET A 580 -0.86 -0.98 -18.95
N GLY A 581 -1.75 -1.27 -17.99
CA GLY A 581 -2.31 -2.62 -17.81
C GLY A 581 -1.41 -3.60 -17.03
N VAL A 582 -0.42 -3.08 -16.34
CA VAL A 582 0.44 -3.83 -15.40
C VAL A 582 0.22 -3.26 -13.99
N PRO A 583 0.11 -4.09 -12.94
CA PRO A 583 0.02 -3.58 -11.57
C PRO A 583 1.20 -2.68 -11.20
N THR A 584 0.96 -1.65 -10.40
CA THR A 584 1.96 -0.65 -10.00
C THR A 584 3.24 -1.26 -9.43
N THR A 585 3.12 -2.33 -8.67
CA THR A 585 4.27 -3.05 -8.09
C THR A 585 5.16 -3.67 -9.16
N ALA A 586 4.58 -4.39 -10.13
CA ALA A 586 5.34 -5.00 -11.22
C ALA A 586 5.93 -3.92 -12.14
N ASN A 587 5.19 -2.84 -12.41
CA ASN A 587 5.71 -1.70 -13.15
C ASN A 587 6.95 -1.10 -12.48
N TYR A 588 6.87 -0.84 -11.16
CA TYR A 588 8.02 -0.34 -10.41
C TYR A 588 9.22 -1.30 -10.49
N ILE A 589 9.02 -2.61 -10.32
CA ILE A 589 10.10 -3.60 -10.39
C ILE A 589 10.81 -3.50 -11.74
N ILE A 590 10.06 -3.58 -12.84
CA ILE A 590 10.64 -3.56 -14.19
C ILE A 590 11.35 -2.24 -14.47
N THR A 591 10.71 -1.12 -14.15
CA THR A 591 11.29 0.21 -14.42
C THR A 591 12.48 0.52 -13.54
N SER A 592 12.49 0.07 -12.27
CA SER A 592 13.64 0.24 -11.39
C SER A 592 14.84 -0.59 -11.82
N LEU A 593 14.64 -1.77 -12.38
CA LEU A 593 15.73 -2.61 -12.93
C LEU A 593 16.33 -2.02 -14.21
N VAL A 594 15.50 -1.37 -15.04
CA VAL A 594 15.93 -0.87 -16.36
C VAL A 594 16.40 0.58 -16.31
N ALA A 595 15.62 1.47 -15.71
CA ALA A 595 15.85 2.92 -15.79
C ALA A 595 16.63 3.49 -14.59
N ALA A 596 16.45 2.96 -13.37
CA ALA A 596 17.15 3.49 -12.22
C ALA A 596 18.68 3.32 -12.32
N PRO A 597 19.26 2.20 -12.81
CA PRO A 597 20.69 2.10 -13.04
C PRO A 597 21.22 3.12 -14.04
N ALA A 598 20.49 3.42 -15.12
CA ALA A 598 20.91 4.45 -16.08
C ALA A 598 21.00 5.84 -15.46
N ILE A 599 19.98 6.23 -14.69
CA ILE A 599 19.99 7.51 -13.95
C ILE A 599 21.15 7.53 -12.97
N TYR A 600 21.31 6.46 -12.17
CA TYR A 600 22.41 6.33 -11.21
C TYR A 600 23.78 6.50 -11.86
N MET A 601 24.06 5.80 -12.96
CA MET A 601 25.35 5.86 -13.67
C MET A 601 25.66 7.29 -14.16
N LEU A 602 24.63 8.03 -14.58
CA LEU A 602 24.81 9.37 -15.12
C LEU A 602 25.13 10.40 -14.03
N VAL A 603 24.53 10.26 -12.83
CA VAL A 603 24.66 11.30 -11.80
C VAL A 603 25.55 10.92 -10.61
N ARG A 604 25.96 9.66 -10.47
CA ARG A 604 26.71 9.16 -9.32
C ARG A 604 28.04 9.88 -9.02
N ASN A 605 28.60 10.62 -9.99
CA ASN A 605 29.84 11.38 -9.83
C ASN A 605 29.58 12.89 -9.64
N ILE A 606 28.33 13.32 -9.55
CA ILE A 606 27.93 14.73 -9.41
C ILE A 606 27.45 14.95 -7.98
N GLU A 607 27.86 16.04 -7.34
CA GLU A 607 27.31 16.42 -6.03
C GLU A 607 25.86 16.92 -6.15
N PRO A 608 24.99 16.57 -5.18
CA PRO A 608 25.22 15.75 -3.97
C PRO A 608 25.02 14.24 -4.17
N TYR A 609 24.81 13.76 -5.39
CA TYR A 609 24.41 12.36 -5.69
C TYR A 609 25.54 11.36 -5.45
N ASN A 610 26.80 11.80 -5.44
CA ASN A 610 27.98 10.97 -5.11
C ASN A 610 28.10 10.68 -3.61
N GLN A 611 27.30 11.33 -2.77
CA GLN A 611 27.34 11.15 -1.33
C GLN A 611 26.45 9.98 -0.90
N PRO A 612 26.86 9.21 0.12
CA PRO A 612 26.00 8.19 0.69
C PRO A 612 24.87 8.82 1.50
N VAL A 613 23.74 8.12 1.58
CA VAL A 613 22.67 8.45 2.54
C VAL A 613 23.28 8.35 3.95
N PRO A 614 23.13 9.35 4.82
CA PRO A 614 23.73 9.35 6.15
C PRO A 614 23.49 8.08 6.96
N GLY A 615 24.59 7.42 7.35
CA GLY A 615 24.56 6.14 8.07
C GLY A 615 24.35 4.88 7.21
N TYR A 616 24.37 5.01 5.88
CA TYR A 616 24.17 3.89 4.93
C TYR A 616 25.19 3.94 3.80
N THR A 617 25.36 2.81 3.11
CA THR A 617 26.28 2.71 1.96
C THR A 617 25.65 3.11 0.63
N VAL A 618 24.31 3.17 0.55
CA VAL A 618 23.61 3.57 -0.66
C VAL A 618 23.80 5.04 -0.98
N LEU A 619 24.11 5.35 -2.24
CA LEU A 619 24.28 6.73 -2.69
C LEU A 619 22.91 7.43 -2.87
N ILE A 620 22.90 8.74 -2.63
CA ILE A 620 21.73 9.61 -2.88
C ILE A 620 21.23 9.46 -4.33
N ALA A 621 22.14 9.28 -5.29
CA ALA A 621 21.83 8.99 -6.68
C ALA A 621 20.84 7.83 -6.86
N MET A 622 21.07 6.72 -6.15
CA MET A 622 20.23 5.53 -6.27
C MET A 622 18.86 5.76 -5.62
N LEU A 623 18.83 6.38 -4.44
CA LEU A 623 17.58 6.75 -3.77
C LEU A 623 16.71 7.64 -4.65
N ALA A 624 17.29 8.71 -5.21
CA ALA A 624 16.57 9.65 -6.07
C ALA A 624 16.04 8.98 -7.35
N ALA A 625 16.85 8.10 -7.98
CA ALA A 625 16.44 7.35 -9.15
C ALA A 625 15.25 6.40 -8.86
N HIS A 626 15.31 5.67 -7.74
CA HIS A 626 14.22 4.77 -7.34
C HIS A 626 12.92 5.52 -7.01
N PHE A 627 12.98 6.65 -6.30
CA PHE A 627 11.82 7.48 -6.08
C PHE A 627 11.25 8.05 -7.38
N PHE A 628 12.11 8.43 -8.32
CA PHE A 628 11.69 8.95 -9.62
C PHE A 628 10.86 7.90 -10.39
N VAL A 629 11.37 6.69 -10.56
CA VAL A 629 10.64 5.62 -11.27
C VAL A 629 9.40 5.15 -10.51
N PHE A 630 9.42 5.15 -9.18
CA PHE A 630 8.30 4.79 -8.33
C PHE A 630 7.08 5.67 -8.57
N TYR A 631 7.26 6.98 -8.64
CA TYR A 631 6.19 7.93 -8.89
C TYR A 631 5.51 7.68 -10.23
N PHE A 632 6.27 7.53 -11.31
CA PHE A 632 5.69 7.30 -12.63
C PHE A 632 5.08 5.92 -12.78
N GLY A 633 5.62 4.94 -12.07
CA GLY A 633 5.03 3.62 -11.94
C GLY A 633 3.60 3.66 -11.39
N ILE A 634 3.36 4.49 -10.37
CA ILE A 634 2.06 4.65 -9.73
C ILE A 634 1.11 5.50 -10.59
N LEU A 635 1.59 6.57 -11.21
CA LEU A 635 0.77 7.48 -12.01
C LEU A 635 0.20 6.86 -13.27
N ALA A 636 0.72 5.72 -13.72
CA ALA A 636 0.15 4.96 -14.83
C ALA A 636 -1.32 4.56 -14.58
N ASP A 637 -1.73 4.38 -13.31
CA ASP A 637 -3.11 4.04 -12.93
C ASP A 637 -4.13 5.15 -13.23
N VAL A 638 -3.68 6.40 -13.40
CA VAL A 638 -4.54 7.53 -13.75
C VAL A 638 -4.24 8.08 -15.15
N THR A 639 -3.23 7.54 -15.84
CA THR A 639 -2.77 8.04 -17.14
C THR A 639 -3.43 7.27 -18.29
N PRO A 640 -4.13 7.92 -19.24
CA PRO A 640 -4.63 7.25 -20.44
C PRO A 640 -3.49 6.61 -21.25
N PRO A 641 -3.77 5.56 -22.04
CA PRO A 641 -5.10 5.06 -22.45
C PRO A 641 -5.73 4.03 -21.50
N VAL A 642 -5.00 3.43 -20.57
CA VAL A 642 -5.53 2.35 -19.72
C VAL A 642 -6.14 2.90 -18.44
N ALA A 643 -5.39 3.69 -17.64
CA ALA A 643 -5.86 4.45 -16.49
C ALA A 643 -6.86 3.69 -15.59
N LEU A 644 -6.47 2.52 -15.06
CA LEU A 644 -7.37 1.59 -14.36
C LEU A 644 -8.16 2.23 -13.21
N ALA A 645 -7.52 3.07 -12.41
CA ALA A 645 -8.21 3.78 -11.32
C ALA A 645 -9.23 4.79 -11.86
N SER A 646 -8.88 5.52 -12.93
CA SER A 646 -9.82 6.46 -13.59
C SER A 646 -10.98 5.73 -14.25
N TYR A 647 -10.77 4.52 -14.76
CA TYR A 647 -11.81 3.68 -15.30
C TYR A 647 -12.83 3.30 -14.21
N ALA A 648 -12.34 2.86 -13.04
CA ALA A 648 -13.19 2.58 -11.89
C ALA A 648 -14.00 3.83 -11.46
N GLY A 649 -13.33 4.98 -11.35
CA GLY A 649 -13.97 6.25 -10.99
C GLY A 649 -15.04 6.69 -12.01
N SER A 650 -14.78 6.54 -13.30
CA SER A 650 -15.74 6.88 -14.37
C SER A 650 -16.97 5.98 -14.34
N ALA A 651 -16.79 4.70 -14.07
CA ALA A 651 -17.87 3.72 -13.96
C ALA A 651 -18.80 4.04 -12.78
N ILE A 652 -18.26 4.33 -11.59
CA ILE A 652 -19.05 4.73 -10.40
C ILE A 652 -19.74 6.09 -10.65
N ALA A 653 -19.06 7.02 -11.32
CA ALA A 653 -19.62 8.33 -11.61
C ALA A 653 -20.71 8.32 -12.69
N GLY A 654 -20.74 7.30 -13.56
CA GLY A 654 -21.53 7.29 -14.79
C GLY A 654 -21.07 8.36 -15.80
N GLY A 655 -19.75 8.64 -15.81
CA GLY A 655 -19.13 9.65 -16.68
C GLY A 655 -18.33 9.05 -17.83
N ASP A 656 -17.97 9.90 -18.82
CA ASP A 656 -17.11 9.49 -19.91
C ASP A 656 -15.69 9.19 -19.43
N PHE A 657 -15.16 8.00 -19.78
CA PHE A 657 -13.84 7.53 -19.36
C PHE A 657 -12.72 8.48 -19.78
N TRP A 658 -12.67 8.89 -21.05
CA TRP A 658 -11.57 9.71 -21.55
C TRP A 658 -11.54 11.10 -20.89
N LYS A 659 -12.71 11.72 -20.70
CA LYS A 659 -12.82 13.00 -19.99
C LYS A 659 -12.43 12.84 -18.52
N THR A 660 -12.85 11.77 -17.89
CA THR A 660 -12.48 11.44 -16.50
C THR A 660 -10.96 11.26 -16.36
N ALA A 661 -10.34 10.44 -17.21
CA ALA A 661 -8.90 10.19 -17.16
C ALA A 661 -8.08 11.45 -17.49
N MET A 662 -8.50 12.26 -18.46
CA MET A 662 -7.85 13.55 -18.77
C MET A 662 -7.98 14.57 -17.63
N ASN A 663 -9.09 14.58 -16.90
CA ASN A 663 -9.21 15.38 -15.68
C ASN A 663 -8.32 14.82 -14.55
N ALA A 664 -8.24 13.50 -14.43
CA ALA A 664 -7.35 12.85 -13.45
C ALA A 664 -5.87 13.24 -13.69
N VAL A 665 -5.39 13.21 -14.93
CA VAL A 665 -4.03 13.68 -15.28
C VAL A 665 -3.81 15.13 -14.84
N LYS A 666 -4.79 16.02 -15.09
CA LYS A 666 -4.68 17.43 -14.65
C LYS A 666 -4.58 17.56 -13.14
N TYR A 667 -5.41 16.82 -12.39
CA TYR A 667 -5.43 16.91 -10.92
C TYR A 667 -4.23 16.23 -10.29
N ALA A 668 -3.65 15.22 -10.94
CA ALA A 668 -2.44 14.52 -10.52
C ALA A 668 -1.13 15.25 -10.89
N LEU A 669 -1.20 16.50 -11.39
CA LEU A 669 -0.05 17.26 -11.92
C LEU A 669 1.15 17.26 -10.96
N ALA A 670 0.92 17.37 -9.65
CA ALA A 670 1.97 17.32 -8.65
C ALA A 670 2.77 16.01 -8.68
N GLY A 671 2.14 14.91 -9.06
CA GLY A 671 2.80 13.62 -9.24
C GLY A 671 3.71 13.58 -10.48
N TYR A 672 3.36 14.28 -11.57
CA TYR A 672 4.18 14.33 -12.77
C TYR A 672 5.36 15.31 -12.67
N ILE A 673 5.19 16.42 -11.98
CA ILE A 673 6.21 17.46 -11.84
C ILE A 673 7.09 17.26 -10.60
N GLY A 674 6.48 16.79 -9.50
CA GLY A 674 7.17 16.60 -8.21
C GLY A 674 8.45 15.77 -8.31
N PRO A 675 8.48 14.61 -8.98
CA PRO A 675 9.67 13.78 -9.10
C PRO A 675 10.89 14.52 -9.67
N TYR A 676 10.69 15.43 -10.62
CA TYR A 676 11.80 16.27 -11.15
C TYR A 676 12.33 17.21 -10.09
N ILE A 677 11.44 17.78 -9.26
CA ILE A 677 11.86 18.69 -8.16
C ILE A 677 12.60 17.89 -7.08
N TYR A 678 12.08 16.75 -6.66
CA TYR A 678 12.73 15.92 -5.63
C TYR A 678 14.07 15.37 -6.13
N PHE A 679 14.16 15.06 -7.42
CA PHE A 679 15.39 14.63 -8.03
C PHE A 679 16.44 15.75 -7.98
N THR A 680 16.09 16.99 -8.32
CA THR A 680 17.02 18.13 -8.32
C THR A 680 17.31 18.71 -6.93
N HIS A 681 16.44 18.43 -5.95
CA HIS A 681 16.57 18.89 -4.56
C HIS A 681 16.41 17.69 -3.60
N PRO A 682 17.41 16.80 -3.54
CA PRO A 682 17.29 15.54 -2.80
C PRO A 682 17.15 15.72 -1.28
N GLU A 683 17.43 16.91 -0.73
CA GLU A 683 17.16 17.26 0.68
C GLU A 683 15.68 17.13 1.05
N MET A 684 14.79 17.16 0.06
CA MET A 684 13.37 16.90 0.26
C MET A 684 13.06 15.45 0.67
N PHE A 685 14.00 14.52 0.48
CA PHE A 685 13.87 13.17 1.04
C PHE A 685 14.18 13.09 2.54
N LEU A 686 14.55 14.17 3.20
CA LEU A 686 14.87 14.31 4.63
C LEU A 686 16.04 13.44 5.10
N ILE A 687 16.09 12.17 4.73
CA ILE A 687 17.15 11.21 5.12
C ILE A 687 18.49 11.47 4.43
N THR A 688 18.52 12.32 3.43
CA THR A 688 19.74 12.73 2.70
C THR A 688 20.46 13.89 3.40
N VAL A 689 19.82 14.50 4.39
CA VAL A 689 20.41 15.58 5.19
C VAL A 689 21.31 14.99 6.28
N SER A 690 22.59 15.25 6.20
CA SER A 690 23.59 14.75 7.15
C SER A 690 23.50 15.45 8.50
N GLU A 691 23.31 16.76 8.51
CA GLU A 691 23.20 17.57 9.73
C GLU A 691 22.03 18.55 9.66
N TRP A 692 21.18 18.48 10.66
CA TRP A 692 20.02 19.37 10.79
C TRP A 692 20.41 20.67 11.50
N THR A 693 20.83 21.65 10.73
CA THR A 693 21.02 23.03 11.21
C THR A 693 19.73 23.84 11.01
N PRO A 694 19.51 24.93 11.76
CA PRO A 694 18.38 25.84 11.51
C PRO A 694 18.31 26.35 10.06
N ALA A 695 19.45 26.60 9.44
CA ALA A 695 19.55 27.03 8.05
C ALA A 695 19.10 25.92 7.08
N MET A 696 19.46 24.66 7.33
CA MET A 696 19.01 23.52 6.53
C MET A 696 17.51 23.28 6.68
N ALA A 697 16.98 23.36 7.90
CA ALA A 697 15.56 23.24 8.15
C ALA A 697 14.76 24.34 7.41
N LEU A 698 15.22 25.58 7.41
CA LEU A 698 14.62 26.68 6.64
C LEU A 698 14.72 26.45 5.13
N ARG A 699 15.81 25.88 4.62
CA ARG A 699 15.98 25.53 3.21
C ARG A 699 14.98 24.46 2.79
N VAL A 700 14.83 23.38 3.56
CA VAL A 700 13.86 22.33 3.29
C VAL A 700 12.42 22.87 3.34
N LEU A 701 12.10 23.70 4.31
CA LEU A 701 10.81 24.39 4.40
C LEU A 701 10.56 25.28 3.18
N TYR A 702 11.58 26.05 2.74
CA TYR A 702 11.50 26.83 1.51
C TYR A 702 11.20 25.96 0.30
N TYR A 703 11.90 24.83 0.12
CA TYR A 703 11.67 23.91 -0.99
C TYR A 703 10.24 23.35 -0.97
N LEU A 704 9.72 22.98 0.20
CA LEU A 704 8.33 22.51 0.34
C LEU A 704 7.33 23.59 -0.07
N LEU A 705 7.45 24.80 0.48
CA LEU A 705 6.51 25.90 0.21
C LEU A 705 6.62 26.40 -1.24
N ALA A 706 7.82 26.51 -1.77
CA ALA A 706 8.05 26.89 -3.17
C ALA A 706 7.47 25.86 -4.13
N THR A 707 7.64 24.56 -3.85
CA THR A 707 7.05 23.49 -4.66
C THR A 707 5.52 23.54 -4.65
N LEU A 708 4.90 23.70 -3.48
CA LEU A 708 3.45 23.87 -3.38
C LEU A 708 2.95 25.11 -4.12
N PHE A 709 3.72 26.20 -4.07
CA PHE A 709 3.39 27.42 -4.80
C PHE A 709 3.52 27.23 -6.32
N VAL A 710 4.54 26.52 -6.80
CA VAL A 710 4.69 26.12 -8.21
C VAL A 710 3.48 25.29 -8.66
N MET A 711 3.07 24.29 -7.86
CA MET A 711 1.86 23.50 -8.16
C MET A 711 0.61 24.38 -8.22
N TYR A 712 0.50 25.38 -7.37
CA TYR A 712 -0.60 26.33 -7.37
C TYR A 712 -0.62 27.19 -8.62
N LEU A 713 0.52 27.73 -9.07
CA LEU A 713 0.62 28.48 -10.33
C LEU A 713 0.21 27.63 -11.53
N LEU A 714 0.70 26.39 -11.60
CA LEU A 714 0.35 25.45 -12.66
C LEU A 714 -1.15 25.08 -12.63
N ALA A 715 -1.73 24.92 -11.44
CA ALA A 715 -3.15 24.68 -11.27
C ALA A 715 -3.98 25.89 -11.77
N ILE A 716 -3.58 27.12 -11.47
CA ILE A 716 -4.22 28.35 -12.00
C ILE A 716 -4.15 28.38 -13.53
N ALA A 717 -3.00 28.09 -14.10
CA ALA A 717 -2.80 28.09 -15.54
C ALA A 717 -3.68 27.05 -16.25
N LEU A 718 -3.79 25.84 -15.69
CA LEU A 718 -4.55 24.72 -16.26
C LEU A 718 -6.06 24.89 -16.07
N THR A 719 -6.51 25.34 -14.90
CA THR A 719 -7.93 25.64 -14.67
C THR A 719 -8.40 26.88 -15.44
N GLY A 720 -7.46 27.80 -15.75
CA GLY A 720 -7.76 29.08 -16.38
C GLY A 720 -8.64 29.99 -15.50
N PHE A 721 -8.59 29.76 -14.18
CA PHE A 721 -9.41 30.46 -13.20
C PHE A 721 -8.59 30.79 -11.93
N TYR A 722 -8.86 31.98 -11.38
CA TYR A 722 -8.37 32.38 -10.05
C TYR A 722 -9.54 32.96 -9.24
N SER A 723 -9.80 34.27 -9.24
CA SER A 723 -11.08 34.87 -8.78
C SER A 723 -12.07 35.05 -9.95
N THR A 724 -11.55 35.14 -11.15
CA THR A 724 -12.29 35.28 -12.40
C THR A 724 -11.67 34.41 -13.49
N LYS A 725 -12.37 34.25 -14.62
CA LYS A 725 -11.82 33.55 -15.79
C LYS A 725 -10.64 34.36 -16.38
N LEU A 726 -9.48 33.70 -16.50
CA LEU A 726 -8.24 34.30 -16.95
C LEU A 726 -8.18 34.37 -18.47
N LYS A 727 -7.63 35.50 -19.00
CA LYS A 727 -7.31 35.64 -20.42
C LYS A 727 -6.18 34.65 -20.82
N PRO A 728 -6.15 34.17 -22.09
CA PRO A 728 -5.14 33.19 -22.54
C PRO A 728 -3.69 33.59 -22.26
N TRP A 729 -3.34 34.87 -22.47
CA TRP A 729 -1.96 35.35 -22.21
C TRP A 729 -1.59 35.34 -20.72
N MET A 730 -2.55 35.64 -19.82
CA MET A 730 -2.32 35.51 -18.35
C MET A 730 -2.05 34.07 -17.95
N ARG A 731 -2.85 33.14 -18.52
CA ARG A 731 -2.62 31.70 -18.33
C ARG A 731 -1.25 31.29 -18.81
N GLY A 732 -0.81 31.81 -19.98
CA GLY A 732 0.51 31.53 -20.53
C GLY A 732 1.65 32.01 -19.60
N ILE A 733 1.58 33.27 -19.12
CA ILE A 733 2.59 33.81 -18.20
C ILE A 733 2.68 32.98 -16.91
N VAL A 734 1.53 32.71 -16.26
CA VAL A 734 1.51 31.94 -15.01
C VAL A 734 1.99 30.50 -15.23
N GLY A 735 1.64 29.89 -16.37
CA GLY A 735 2.09 28.54 -16.74
C GLY A 735 3.60 28.49 -16.97
N VAL A 736 4.16 29.45 -17.70
CA VAL A 736 5.63 29.56 -17.92
C VAL A 736 6.37 29.78 -16.60
N LEU A 737 5.89 30.68 -15.73
CA LEU A 737 6.48 30.91 -14.42
C LEU A 737 6.35 29.67 -13.51
N GLY A 738 5.24 28.92 -13.59
CA GLY A 738 5.07 27.66 -12.89
C GLY A 738 6.07 26.61 -13.38
N LEU A 739 6.23 26.44 -14.69
CA LEU A 739 7.19 25.49 -15.26
C LEU A 739 8.64 25.89 -14.96
N ALA A 740 9.00 27.17 -15.12
CA ALA A 740 10.33 27.66 -14.76
C ALA A 740 10.59 27.54 -13.25
N GLY A 741 9.55 27.67 -12.43
CA GLY A 741 9.60 27.51 -10.97
C GLY A 741 9.98 26.11 -10.49
N VAL A 742 9.95 25.09 -11.35
CA VAL A 742 10.44 23.73 -11.06
C VAL A 742 11.90 23.72 -10.61
N THR A 743 12.68 24.72 -11.03
CA THR A 743 14.07 24.92 -10.58
C THR A 743 14.18 25.41 -9.13
N LEU A 744 13.09 25.79 -8.50
CA LEU A 744 13.00 26.42 -7.17
C LEU A 744 13.93 27.63 -6.98
N ASN A 745 14.36 28.29 -8.09
CA ASN A 745 15.18 29.48 -8.02
C ASN A 745 14.39 30.61 -7.34
N PRO A 746 14.94 31.27 -6.28
CA PRO A 746 14.22 32.31 -5.54
C PRO A 746 13.76 33.50 -6.39
N ILE A 747 14.50 33.86 -7.45
CA ILE A 747 14.15 34.94 -8.35
C ILE A 747 12.90 34.55 -9.16
N ILE A 748 12.84 33.34 -9.69
CA ILE A 748 11.71 32.82 -10.46
C ILE A 748 10.49 32.68 -9.56
N ILE A 749 10.65 32.16 -8.35
CA ILE A 749 9.58 32.09 -7.35
C ILE A 749 9.07 33.49 -7.01
N GLY A 750 9.96 34.48 -6.82
CA GLY A 750 9.60 35.87 -6.61
C GLY A 750 8.81 36.48 -7.77
N ALA A 751 9.20 36.20 -9.03
CA ALA A 751 8.46 36.60 -10.20
C ALA A 751 7.06 35.95 -10.25
N GLY A 752 6.96 34.66 -9.85
CA GLY A 752 5.69 33.95 -9.70
C GLY A 752 4.77 34.60 -8.65
N VAL A 753 5.33 35.00 -7.50
CA VAL A 753 4.59 35.73 -6.45
C VAL A 753 4.09 37.08 -6.98
N ALA A 754 4.92 37.83 -7.70
CA ALA A 754 4.52 39.11 -8.31
C ALA A 754 3.36 38.90 -9.32
N ALA A 755 3.46 37.88 -10.18
CA ALA A 755 2.39 37.54 -11.10
C ALA A 755 1.09 37.16 -10.38
N TRP A 756 1.19 36.33 -9.33
CA TRP A 756 0.04 35.97 -8.50
C TRP A 756 -0.62 37.17 -7.82
N LEU A 757 0.17 38.09 -7.26
CA LEU A 757 -0.33 39.36 -6.70
C LEU A 757 -1.03 40.19 -7.78
N GLY A 758 -0.47 40.25 -8.99
CA GLY A 758 -1.10 40.89 -10.14
C GLY A 758 -2.47 40.30 -10.47
N LEU A 759 -2.62 38.97 -10.43
CA LEU A 759 -3.91 38.30 -10.61
C LEU A 759 -4.90 38.64 -9.50
N LYS A 760 -4.43 38.76 -8.26
CA LYS A 760 -5.27 39.14 -7.12
C LYS A 760 -5.83 40.57 -7.28
N PHE A 761 -4.99 41.52 -7.71
CA PHE A 761 -5.44 42.88 -8.00
C PHE A 761 -6.39 42.96 -9.19
N TYR A 762 -6.12 42.16 -10.24
CA TYR A 762 -7.00 42.06 -11.41
C TYR A 762 -8.39 41.53 -11.00
N GLY A 763 -8.45 40.44 -10.20
CA GLY A 763 -9.72 39.91 -9.71
C GLY A 763 -10.52 40.90 -8.84
N ALA A 764 -9.85 41.61 -7.94
CA ALA A 764 -10.48 42.60 -7.06
C ALA A 764 -11.07 43.79 -7.81
N ARG A 765 -10.49 44.17 -8.97
CA ARG A 765 -11.08 45.21 -9.88
C ARG A 765 -12.36 44.71 -10.55
N PHE A 766 -12.42 43.44 -10.94
CA PHE A 766 -13.63 42.87 -11.57
C PHE A 766 -14.80 42.75 -10.59
N GLU A 767 -14.53 42.34 -9.34
CA GLU A 767 -15.58 42.26 -8.29
C GLU A 767 -16.19 43.63 -8.00
N LYS A 768 -15.36 44.71 -7.98
CA LYS A 768 -15.85 46.10 -7.79
C LYS A 768 -16.59 46.65 -9.00
N SER A 769 -16.42 46.12 -10.20
CA SER A 769 -17.14 46.55 -11.40
C SER A 769 -18.44 45.78 -11.63
N ALA A 770 -18.65 44.67 -10.89
CA ALA A 770 -19.83 43.81 -10.99
C ALA A 770 -20.79 44.00 -9.78
N SER A 771 -20.35 44.69 -8.71
CA SER A 771 -21.16 45.20 -7.60
C SER A 771 -21.64 46.64 -7.93
#